data_b8feb99195223e8ac0d348028f7a5d84
#
_entry.id   b8feb99195223e8ac0d348028f7a5d84
#
_cell.length_a   1.000
_cell.length_b   1.000
_cell.length_c   1.000
_cell.angle_alpha   90.00
_cell.angle_beta   90.00
_cell.angle_gamma   90.00
#
_symmetry.space_group_name_H-M   'P 1'
#
loop_
_entity.id
_entity.type
_entity.pdbx_description
1 polymer ?
#
loop_
_entity_poly.entity_id
_entity_poly.type
_entity_poly.pdbx_seq_one_letter_code
_entity_poly.pdbx_strand_id
1 'polypeptide(L)'
;MKANPNLFKWSVIAASCAFATACSDATQNPQDSVSQQESKAKNQATTSDKSKVTEILYNFETGQIPNTIKFGNATGEIISNHGVTEGKNALKVHFNSANKPYASISFEPETPWDWSQYDSFNIAFDMANEGDVSVFLKLGVTDIDGSNYTRSIVVPVGPAKTYYSKMAGHDVGSPDSDLGDNVELNLSSGLRSNPPTWDSDEVQFVWMWGNKNLNLKGIKKISLSLEHNLRNKELIIDNIRIRPNPKLNPDYLVGIVDKFGQSSKQEFEEKVHSTEQLIEFKNKELARLNHGEMLEGRSRYSGWKAGPKFEATGYFRTQKIGDKWSLIDPDGYIFFTSGIANVRMSNTTTVTGYDFAKDKIKQRSADDVTPEDSEGLNTPPPEAIPTRHLVSETRKNMFQWLPSYDDPLAGNYGYRREVHSGPIEHGEVFSFYMANLERKYGETSPYSYVNDWAEVTLDRMRSWGFTSFGNWVDPVFYENKKMPYFANGWIIGDFKTVSSGNDFWSPLPDVFDPKFAERADVTLKVVADEVKGSPWCVGVFVDNEKSWGRPGSPESELGIVIHTLNRDGADVPTKNMFTQTLKAQYGSINKLNQAWGLSLESWEAFQKGGFDTKPSNKTRIADFENLLYLYAKQYFKVVDGALAKYLPNHLYMGVRFAGWGMPAPVVKAASEYVDVLSINLYKEGLIPSTWEFLKELDMPAVIGEYHFGTTASGFFHPGLIAATDQKDRARMYKEYMRSVIDNDYFVGAHWFQYIDSPITGRAYDGENYNVGFVTVADVPYNAMIDAAREINGEIYQRRFGDEIKTEK
;
A
#
# COMPACT_ATOMS: atom_id res chain seq x y z
N MET A 1 -27.69 4.75 33.63
CA MET A 1 -26.65 4.01 34.36
C MET A 1 -25.36 4.79 34.19
N LYS A 2 -24.66 5.10 35.29
CA LYS A 2 -23.45 5.92 35.24
C LYS A 2 -22.31 5.11 34.62
N ALA A 3 -21.78 5.56 33.50
CA ALA A 3 -20.64 4.96 32.85
C ALA A 3 -19.38 5.15 33.72
N ASN A 4 -18.64 4.07 33.93
CA ASN A 4 -17.40 4.05 34.68
C ASN A 4 -16.26 4.52 33.75
N PRO A 5 -15.51 5.59 34.06
CA PRO A 5 -14.53 6.16 33.15
C PRO A 5 -13.19 5.42 33.06
N ASN A 6 -13.07 4.22 33.65
CA ASN A 6 -11.78 3.53 33.76
C ASN A 6 -11.65 2.28 32.84
N LEU A 7 -12.42 2.14 31.76
CA LEU A 7 -12.50 0.89 30.98
C LEU A 7 -11.81 0.92 29.60
N PHE A 8 -10.98 1.90 29.29
CA PHE A 8 -10.22 1.88 28.03
C PHE A 8 -8.71 1.97 28.29
N LYS A 9 -8.13 0.92 28.83
CA LYS A 9 -6.70 0.66 28.67
C LYS A 9 -6.52 -0.35 27.54
N TRP A 10 -6.39 0.16 26.36
CA TRP A 10 -5.86 -0.62 25.24
C TRP A 10 -4.41 -0.92 25.57
N SER A 11 -4.12 -2.18 25.81
CA SER A 11 -2.75 -2.65 25.77
C SER A 11 -2.35 -2.72 24.30
N VAL A 12 -2.09 -1.56 23.71
CA VAL A 12 -1.31 -1.47 22.49
C VAL A 12 0.08 -1.94 22.90
N ILE A 13 0.37 -3.21 22.64
CA ILE A 13 1.75 -3.64 22.54
C ILE A 13 2.29 -2.91 21.33
N ALA A 14 2.82 -1.72 21.59
CA ALA A 14 3.61 -0.99 20.63
C ALA A 14 4.79 -1.88 20.29
N ALA A 15 4.70 -2.59 19.19
CA ALA A 15 5.90 -2.99 18.49
C ALA A 15 6.60 -1.66 18.17
N SER A 16 7.63 -1.35 18.96
CA SER A 16 8.39 -0.12 18.85
C SER A 16 9.10 -0.11 17.50
N CYS A 17 8.38 0.24 16.45
CA CYS A 17 8.98 0.84 15.30
C CYS A 17 9.27 2.28 15.71
N ALA A 18 10.45 2.53 16.25
CA ALA A 18 10.97 3.86 16.40
C ALA A 18 11.12 4.46 14.99
N PHE A 19 10.08 5.13 14.53
CA PHE A 19 10.16 5.97 13.34
C PHE A 19 10.63 7.35 13.79
N ALA A 20 11.90 7.62 13.56
CA ALA A 20 12.40 8.98 13.66
C ALA A 20 11.74 9.78 12.53
N THR A 21 11.00 10.80 12.92
CA THR A 21 10.48 11.84 12.06
C THR A 21 11.65 12.68 11.55
N ALA A 22 11.95 12.57 10.26
CA ALA A 22 12.68 13.63 9.57
C ALA A 22 11.62 14.47 8.83
N CYS A 23 11.13 15.51 9.48
CA CYS A 23 10.50 16.63 8.80
C CYS A 23 11.59 17.40 8.08
N SER A 24 11.61 17.40 6.78
CA SER A 24 12.29 18.46 6.02
C SER A 24 11.23 19.48 5.64
N ASP A 25 11.29 20.61 6.29
CA ASP A 25 10.63 21.84 5.85
C ASP A 25 11.19 22.23 4.48
N ALA A 26 10.36 22.19 3.48
CA ALA A 26 10.63 22.79 2.19
C ALA A 26 9.55 23.80 1.87
N THR A 27 9.63 24.95 2.53
CA THR A 27 9.05 26.19 2.01
C THR A 27 10.20 27.04 1.52
N GLN A 28 10.43 27.09 0.23
CA GLN A 28 11.18 28.19 -0.38
C GLN A 28 10.40 28.76 -1.55
N ASN A 29 10.09 30.03 -1.37
CA ASN A 29 9.61 30.94 -2.39
C ASN A 29 10.73 31.24 -3.39
N PRO A 30 10.45 31.41 -4.69
CA PRO A 30 11.48 31.75 -5.66
C PRO A 30 11.60 33.27 -5.78
N GLN A 31 12.78 33.79 -5.48
CA GLN A 31 13.30 34.99 -6.17
C GLN A 31 14.80 35.12 -5.92
N ASP A 32 15.48 35.25 -7.01
CA ASP A 32 16.69 35.97 -7.35
C ASP A 32 17.82 35.13 -7.95
N SER A 33 17.82 35.19 -9.28
CA SER A 33 18.97 34.98 -10.12
C SER A 33 19.98 36.11 -9.92
N VAL A 34 21.26 35.81 -9.92
CA VAL A 34 22.34 36.43 -10.70
C VAL A 34 23.73 35.96 -10.23
N SER A 35 24.44 35.34 -11.17
CA SER A 35 25.89 35.28 -11.38
C SER A 35 26.87 35.09 -10.21
N GLN A 36 27.66 34.02 -10.33
CA GLN A 36 29.13 34.21 -10.44
C GLN A 36 29.82 32.91 -10.91
N GLN A 37 30.37 32.99 -12.11
CA GLN A 37 31.48 32.15 -12.59
C GLN A 37 32.76 32.57 -11.86
N GLU A 38 33.70 31.61 -11.83
CA GLU A 38 35.12 31.65 -11.43
C GLU A 38 35.39 31.10 -10.00
N SER A 39 35.96 29.90 -9.89
CA SER A 39 37.37 29.65 -10.03
C SER A 39 37.69 28.14 -9.86
N LYS A 40 38.07 27.49 -10.93
CA LYS A 40 38.76 26.19 -10.84
C LYS A 40 40.18 26.43 -10.39
N ALA A 41 40.55 26.09 -9.19
CA ALA A 41 41.94 25.89 -8.79
C ALA A 41 42.13 24.41 -8.43
N LYS A 42 43.00 23.79 -9.19
CA LYS A 42 43.52 22.43 -9.03
C LYS A 42 44.06 22.21 -7.60
N ASN A 43 43.45 21.25 -6.89
CA ASN A 43 44.20 20.50 -5.89
C ASN A 43 44.12 19.01 -6.31
N GLN A 44 45.18 18.54 -6.97
CA GLN A 44 45.47 17.12 -7.05
C GLN A 44 45.93 16.65 -5.65
N ALA A 45 44.95 16.28 -4.80
CA ALA A 45 45.24 15.40 -3.69
C ALA A 45 45.14 13.97 -4.26
N THR A 46 46.20 13.19 -4.08
CA THR A 46 46.27 11.75 -4.32
C THR A 46 45.10 11.06 -3.60
N THR A 47 44.02 10.82 -4.30
CA THR A 47 42.93 9.95 -3.84
C THR A 47 43.51 8.52 -3.78
N SER A 48 43.84 8.05 -2.57
CA SER A 48 43.95 6.62 -2.32
C SER A 48 42.61 5.99 -2.74
N ASP A 49 42.69 4.94 -3.53
CA ASP A 49 41.57 4.19 -4.08
C ASP A 49 40.75 3.55 -2.90
N LYS A 50 39.88 4.35 -2.25
CA LYS A 50 39.07 3.95 -1.09
C LYS A 50 37.93 2.99 -1.47
N SER A 51 37.77 2.71 -2.77
CA SER A 51 36.63 1.95 -3.32
C SER A 51 36.80 0.43 -3.32
N LYS A 52 37.89 -0.13 -2.74
CA LYS A 52 38.21 -1.57 -2.90
C LYS A 52 38.26 -2.40 -1.61
N VAL A 53 37.85 -1.90 -0.47
CA VAL A 53 38.00 -2.64 0.80
C VAL A 53 36.69 -3.31 1.16
N THR A 54 36.68 -4.63 1.21
CA THR A 54 35.62 -5.39 1.87
C THR A 54 35.87 -5.43 3.37
N GLU A 55 34.90 -5.04 4.19
CA GLU A 55 34.96 -5.10 5.65
C GLU A 55 33.99 -6.14 6.17
N ILE A 56 34.47 -7.16 6.88
CA ILE A 56 33.66 -8.18 7.52
C ILE A 56 33.13 -7.63 8.84
N LEU A 57 31.80 -7.55 8.98
CA LEU A 57 31.15 -7.14 10.21
C LEU A 57 30.94 -8.34 11.16
N TYR A 58 30.47 -9.47 10.62
CA TYR A 58 30.26 -10.72 11.39
C TYR A 58 30.51 -11.93 10.48
N ASN A 59 31.32 -12.89 10.96
CA ASN A 59 31.59 -14.17 10.28
C ASN A 59 31.44 -15.41 11.19
N PHE A 60 31.11 -15.21 12.47
CA PHE A 60 30.82 -16.24 13.46
C PHE A 60 31.94 -17.25 13.76
N GLU A 61 33.17 -17.07 13.25
CA GLU A 61 34.29 -18.00 13.33
C GLU A 61 34.84 -18.21 14.75
N THR A 62 34.46 -17.36 15.70
CA THR A 62 34.79 -17.58 17.13
C THR A 62 34.03 -18.76 17.75
N GLY A 63 33.00 -19.30 17.07
CA GLY A 63 32.16 -20.37 17.59
C GLY A 63 31.21 -19.91 18.73
N GLN A 64 31.10 -18.60 18.96
CA GLN A 64 30.25 -18.00 19.98
C GLN A 64 29.40 -16.87 19.37
N ILE A 65 28.19 -16.69 19.90
CA ILE A 65 27.36 -15.57 19.51
C ILE A 65 27.89 -14.31 20.21
N PRO A 66 28.30 -13.25 19.48
CA PRO A 66 28.74 -12.00 20.06
C PRO A 66 27.66 -11.35 20.93
N ASN A 67 28.05 -10.70 22.03
CA ASN A 67 27.16 -9.96 22.93
C ASN A 67 26.51 -8.72 22.26
N THR A 68 27.02 -8.29 21.13
CA THR A 68 26.51 -7.24 20.25
C THR A 68 25.30 -7.70 19.41
N ILE A 69 24.97 -8.98 19.45
CA ILE A 69 23.78 -9.52 18.79
C ILE A 69 22.65 -9.64 19.81
N LYS A 70 21.46 -9.09 19.45
CA LYS A 70 20.27 -9.14 20.29
C LYS A 70 19.13 -9.85 19.57
N PHE A 71 18.33 -10.58 20.34
CA PHE A 71 17.19 -11.35 19.84
C PHE A 71 15.88 -10.82 20.43
N GLY A 72 14.88 -10.60 19.56
CA GLY A 72 13.51 -10.27 19.95
C GLY A 72 12.55 -11.32 19.44
N ASN A 73 11.87 -12.06 20.32
CA ASN A 73 11.09 -13.25 19.96
C ASN A 73 11.86 -14.18 19.00
N ALA A 74 13.14 -14.38 19.25
CA ALA A 74 14.02 -15.22 18.46
C ALA A 74 15.12 -15.82 19.36
N THR A 75 15.75 -16.86 18.88
CA THR A 75 16.96 -17.46 19.49
C THR A 75 17.97 -17.76 18.39
N GLY A 76 19.24 -17.88 18.77
CA GLY A 76 20.31 -18.20 17.83
C GLY A 76 21.21 -19.30 18.35
N GLU A 77 21.82 -20.04 17.43
CA GLU A 77 22.87 -21.03 17.71
C GLU A 77 23.96 -20.97 16.65
N ILE A 78 25.20 -21.26 17.04
CA ILE A 78 26.28 -21.40 16.07
C ILE A 78 26.26 -22.82 15.54
N ILE A 79 26.23 -22.94 14.22
CA ILE A 79 26.23 -24.20 13.51
C ILE A 79 27.51 -24.31 12.65
N SER A 80 27.87 -25.56 12.33
CA SER A 80 28.99 -25.89 11.43
C SER A 80 28.49 -26.89 10.40
N ASN A 81 29.10 -26.96 9.25
CA ASN A 81 28.87 -27.94 8.20
C ASN A 81 27.76 -27.69 7.19
N HIS A 82 26.77 -26.84 7.44
CA HIS A 82 25.75 -26.49 6.46
C HIS A 82 25.38 -25.00 6.55
N GLY A 83 24.98 -24.40 5.45
CA GLY A 83 24.70 -22.98 5.35
C GLY A 83 25.91 -22.06 5.57
N VAL A 84 27.11 -22.60 5.78
CA VAL A 84 28.37 -21.87 5.95
C VAL A 84 28.88 -21.46 4.58
N THR A 85 29.21 -20.21 4.39
CA THR A 85 29.71 -19.62 3.13
C THR A 85 31.16 -19.16 3.25
N GLU A 86 31.60 -18.83 4.47
CA GLU A 86 32.97 -18.47 4.76
C GLU A 86 33.41 -19.18 6.06
N GLY A 87 34.62 -19.70 6.09
CA GLY A 87 35.21 -20.36 7.27
C GLY A 87 34.54 -21.69 7.64
N LYS A 88 34.09 -21.83 8.89
CA LYS A 88 33.56 -23.10 9.44
C LYS A 88 32.20 -22.95 10.14
N ASN A 89 31.80 -21.76 10.50
CA ASN A 89 30.66 -21.51 11.36
C ASN A 89 29.71 -20.49 10.74
N ALA A 90 28.42 -20.67 10.99
CA ALA A 90 27.38 -19.73 10.65
C ALA A 90 26.38 -19.56 11.83
N LEU A 91 25.59 -18.52 11.83
CA LEU A 91 24.55 -18.28 12.81
C LEU A 91 23.19 -18.80 12.30
N LYS A 92 22.65 -19.83 12.94
CA LYS A 92 21.24 -20.22 12.72
C LYS A 92 20.35 -19.45 13.68
N VAL A 93 19.32 -18.81 13.14
CA VAL A 93 18.33 -18.02 13.87
C VAL A 93 16.97 -18.70 13.78
N HIS A 94 16.38 -18.98 14.93
CA HIS A 94 15.01 -19.45 15.05
C HIS A 94 14.11 -18.28 15.46
N PHE A 95 13.26 -17.82 14.59
CA PHE A 95 12.25 -16.79 14.86
C PHE A 95 10.99 -17.45 15.42
N ASN A 96 10.72 -17.22 16.70
CA ASN A 96 9.49 -17.63 17.37
C ASN A 96 8.36 -16.65 16.96
N SER A 97 8.11 -16.55 15.68
CA SER A 97 7.30 -15.52 15.04
C SER A 97 5.82 -15.88 14.92
N ALA A 98 5.45 -17.16 15.11
CA ALA A 98 4.07 -17.61 15.01
C ALA A 98 3.14 -16.84 15.95
N ASN A 99 2.13 -16.17 15.38
CA ASN A 99 1.16 -15.35 16.10
C ASN A 99 1.79 -14.23 16.95
N LYS A 100 2.95 -13.74 16.54
CA LYS A 100 3.62 -12.58 17.16
C LYS A 100 3.62 -11.39 16.22
N PRO A 101 3.39 -10.17 16.74
CA PRO A 101 3.46 -8.96 15.92
C PRO A 101 4.85 -8.75 15.33
N TYR A 102 5.90 -9.18 16.05
CA TYR A 102 7.28 -8.91 15.69
C TYR A 102 8.23 -9.98 16.21
N ALA A 103 9.20 -10.36 15.37
CA ALA A 103 10.37 -11.16 15.74
C ALA A 103 11.61 -10.58 15.03
N SER A 104 12.78 -10.59 15.67
CA SER A 104 13.98 -9.97 15.10
C SER A 104 15.28 -10.49 15.64
N ILE A 105 16.34 -10.28 14.86
CA ILE A 105 17.73 -10.24 15.29
C ILE A 105 18.27 -8.84 14.99
N SER A 106 19.08 -8.28 15.88
CA SER A 106 19.80 -7.03 15.63
C SER A 106 21.28 -7.15 15.98
N PHE A 107 22.06 -6.40 15.22
CA PHE A 107 23.50 -6.26 15.34
C PHE A 107 23.78 -4.83 15.82
N GLU A 108 24.26 -4.69 17.04
CA GLU A 108 24.41 -3.42 17.74
C GLU A 108 25.87 -3.31 18.25
N PRO A 109 26.77 -2.64 17.50
CA PRO A 109 28.16 -2.53 17.88
C PRO A 109 28.32 -1.74 19.18
N GLU A 110 29.36 -2.03 19.95
CA GLU A 110 29.69 -1.28 21.17
C GLU A 110 29.98 0.20 20.87
N THR A 111 30.64 0.45 19.72
CA THR A 111 30.85 1.79 19.15
C THR A 111 30.18 1.83 17.78
N PRO A 112 29.36 2.84 17.46
CA PRO A 112 28.73 2.95 16.15
C PRO A 112 29.74 2.84 15.02
N TRP A 113 29.39 2.13 13.96
CA TRP A 113 30.24 2.01 12.78
C TRP A 113 30.31 3.35 12.05
N ASP A 114 31.50 3.74 11.61
CA ASP A 114 31.72 4.87 10.70
C ASP A 114 31.91 4.36 9.28
N TRP A 115 30.85 4.52 8.46
CA TRP A 115 30.85 4.15 7.05
C TRP A 115 31.04 5.35 6.12
N SER A 116 31.29 6.53 6.65
CA SER A 116 31.46 7.77 5.86
C SER A 116 32.70 7.79 4.97
N GLN A 117 33.60 6.81 5.17
CA GLN A 117 34.77 6.60 4.32
C GLN A 117 34.47 5.91 2.98
N TYR A 118 33.26 5.32 2.80
CA TYR A 118 32.85 4.63 1.60
C TYR A 118 31.94 5.51 0.76
N ASP A 119 32.30 5.77 -0.49
CA ASP A 119 31.50 6.62 -1.39
C ASP A 119 30.41 5.82 -2.13
N SER A 120 30.68 4.57 -2.49
CA SER A 120 29.77 3.70 -3.22
C SER A 120 29.88 2.26 -2.71
N PHE A 121 28.91 1.82 -1.91
CA PHE A 121 28.98 0.54 -1.24
C PHE A 121 27.61 -0.08 -0.95
N ASN A 122 27.63 -1.37 -0.67
CA ASN A 122 26.49 -2.12 -0.19
C ASN A 122 26.83 -2.94 1.07
N ILE A 123 25.81 -3.26 1.84
CA ILE A 123 25.88 -4.27 2.89
C ILE A 123 25.38 -5.58 2.31
N ALA A 124 26.12 -6.67 2.51
CA ALA A 124 25.81 -7.99 2.01
C ALA A 124 25.70 -9.01 3.14
N PHE A 125 24.79 -9.96 2.97
CA PHE A 125 24.49 -11.07 3.86
C PHE A 125 24.48 -12.36 3.04
N ASP A 126 25.16 -13.39 3.48
CA ASP A 126 24.93 -14.72 2.94
C ASP A 126 23.86 -15.40 3.79
N MET A 127 22.75 -15.82 3.17
CA MET A 127 21.60 -16.39 3.88
C MET A 127 21.12 -17.68 3.22
N ALA A 128 20.87 -18.71 4.05
CA ALA A 128 20.19 -19.95 3.67
C ALA A 128 18.93 -20.12 4.48
N ASN A 129 17.94 -20.77 3.89
CA ASN A 129 16.70 -21.11 4.56
C ASN A 129 16.44 -22.62 4.45
N GLU A 130 16.59 -23.33 5.56
CA GLU A 130 16.34 -24.76 5.67
C GLU A 130 14.97 -25.10 6.26
N GLY A 131 14.14 -24.10 6.47
CA GLY A 131 12.76 -24.25 6.92
C GLY A 131 11.84 -24.81 5.83
N ASP A 132 10.56 -24.84 6.13
CA ASP A 132 9.53 -25.40 5.24
C ASP A 132 8.84 -24.35 4.35
N VAL A 133 9.07 -23.06 4.62
CA VAL A 133 8.48 -21.94 3.87
C VAL A 133 9.47 -20.79 3.69
N SER A 134 9.18 -19.93 2.74
CA SER A 134 9.94 -18.69 2.50
C SER A 134 9.95 -17.76 3.72
N VAL A 135 10.99 -16.95 3.82
CA VAL A 135 11.13 -15.94 4.88
C VAL A 135 11.13 -14.55 4.27
N PHE A 136 10.08 -13.78 4.52
CA PHE A 136 10.02 -12.37 4.16
C PHE A 136 10.65 -11.53 5.27
N LEU A 137 11.79 -10.91 4.97
CA LEU A 137 12.60 -10.14 5.93
C LEU A 137 12.54 -8.66 5.63
N LYS A 138 12.55 -7.86 6.70
CA LYS A 138 12.85 -6.44 6.66
C LYS A 138 14.25 -6.19 7.22
N LEU A 139 15.09 -5.53 6.44
CA LEU A 139 16.36 -4.98 6.86
C LEU A 139 16.14 -3.55 7.35
N GLY A 140 16.45 -3.28 8.60
CA GLY A 140 16.49 -1.94 9.18
C GLY A 140 17.93 -1.53 9.46
N VAL A 141 18.35 -0.33 9.02
CA VAL A 141 19.62 0.29 9.40
C VAL A 141 19.33 1.60 10.08
N THR A 142 19.85 1.79 11.28
CA THR A 142 19.55 2.97 12.11
C THR A 142 20.84 3.71 12.45
N ASP A 143 20.87 5.01 12.20
CA ASP A 143 21.98 5.88 12.54
C ASP A 143 21.91 6.48 13.96
N ILE A 144 22.94 7.24 14.35
CA ILE A 144 23.02 7.89 15.65
C ILE A 144 21.97 8.97 15.84
N ASP A 145 21.50 9.60 14.78
CA ASP A 145 20.47 10.64 14.81
C ASP A 145 19.06 10.05 14.91
N GLY A 146 18.94 8.72 14.81
CA GLY A 146 17.67 8.00 14.90
C GLY A 146 16.98 7.82 13.55
N SER A 147 17.58 8.26 12.45
CA SER A 147 17.06 7.98 11.12
C SER A 147 17.09 6.48 10.83
N ASN A 148 16.07 5.99 10.19
CA ASN A 148 15.93 4.58 9.82
C ASN A 148 15.78 4.43 8.31
N TYR A 149 16.48 3.45 7.77
CA TYR A 149 16.43 3.00 6.40
C TYR A 149 15.87 1.58 6.38
N THR A 150 14.74 1.37 5.72
CA THR A 150 14.08 0.05 5.70
C THR A 150 13.97 -0.48 4.28
N ARG A 151 14.45 -1.70 4.09
CA ARG A 151 14.38 -2.50 2.86
C ARG A 151 13.78 -3.86 3.16
N SER A 152 13.37 -4.59 2.12
CA SER A 152 12.86 -5.94 2.30
C SER A 152 13.42 -6.91 1.27
N ILE A 153 13.37 -8.19 1.63
CA ILE A 153 13.76 -9.31 0.78
C ILE A 153 12.95 -10.55 1.16
N VAL A 154 12.78 -11.46 0.24
CA VAL A 154 12.28 -12.81 0.51
C VAL A 154 13.40 -13.82 0.30
N VAL A 155 13.61 -14.69 1.29
CA VAL A 155 14.60 -15.78 1.24
C VAL A 155 13.86 -17.08 0.98
N PRO A 156 14.01 -17.70 -0.21
CA PRO A 156 13.40 -18.98 -0.53
C PRO A 156 13.98 -20.11 0.32
N VAL A 157 13.26 -21.19 0.46
CA VAL A 157 13.83 -22.45 0.97
C VAL A 157 14.94 -22.92 0.04
N GLY A 158 16.09 -23.23 0.59
CA GLY A 158 17.24 -23.68 -0.19
C GLY A 158 18.60 -23.21 0.32
N PRO A 159 19.64 -23.44 -0.48
CA PRO A 159 21.02 -23.15 -0.10
C PRO A 159 21.30 -21.66 0.03
N ALA A 160 22.42 -21.35 0.64
CA ALA A 160 22.88 -19.98 0.82
C ALA A 160 23.05 -19.24 -0.52
N LYS A 161 22.58 -17.99 -0.51
CA LYS A 161 22.81 -17.00 -1.56
C LYS A 161 23.25 -15.70 -0.91
N THR A 162 23.91 -14.84 -1.69
CA THR A 162 24.22 -13.48 -1.26
C THR A 162 23.03 -12.54 -1.52
N TYR A 163 22.64 -11.82 -0.49
CA TYR A 163 21.64 -10.77 -0.51
C TYR A 163 22.32 -9.44 -0.18
N TYR A 164 22.04 -8.38 -0.94
CA TYR A 164 22.71 -7.11 -0.72
C TYR A 164 21.75 -5.91 -0.72
N SER A 165 22.11 -4.89 0.04
CA SER A 165 21.41 -3.61 0.06
C SER A 165 22.37 -2.49 -0.27
N LYS A 166 22.07 -1.71 -1.31
CA LYS A 166 22.87 -0.51 -1.66
C LYS A 166 22.69 0.52 -0.55
N MET A 167 23.82 0.99 0.00
CA MET A 167 23.81 1.97 1.09
C MET A 167 24.21 3.35 0.63
N ALA A 168 25.12 3.48 -0.35
CA ALA A 168 25.51 4.72 -0.98
C ALA A 168 25.99 4.47 -2.43
N GLY A 169 25.97 5.51 -3.26
CA GLY A 169 26.25 5.45 -4.69
C GLY A 169 25.21 4.65 -5.49
N HIS A 170 25.14 4.87 -6.77
CA HIS A 170 24.30 4.12 -7.72
C HIS A 170 22.81 3.97 -7.35
N ASP A 171 22.30 4.81 -6.47
CA ASP A 171 20.87 4.82 -6.18
C ASP A 171 20.20 5.74 -7.20
N VAL A 172 19.48 5.14 -8.16
CA VAL A 172 18.77 5.89 -9.21
C VAL A 172 17.79 6.88 -8.54
N GLY A 173 17.88 8.15 -8.93
CA GLY A 173 17.10 9.21 -8.31
C GLY A 173 17.68 9.78 -7.01
N SER A 174 18.91 9.42 -6.65
CA SER A 174 19.68 10.09 -5.61
C SER A 174 20.53 11.21 -6.22
N PRO A 175 20.64 12.39 -5.55
CA PRO A 175 21.56 13.45 -5.99
C PRO A 175 23.03 13.02 -6.10
N ASP A 176 23.41 12.00 -5.32
CA ASP A 176 24.76 11.43 -5.28
C ASP A 176 24.95 10.24 -6.24
N SER A 177 23.98 9.96 -7.08
CA SER A 177 24.04 8.87 -8.06
C SER A 177 25.01 9.18 -9.18
N ASP A 178 25.90 8.22 -9.54
CA ASP A 178 26.77 8.32 -10.73
C ASP A 178 25.97 8.37 -12.05
N LEU A 179 24.67 8.07 -12.02
CA LEU A 179 23.74 8.26 -13.14
C LEU A 179 23.33 9.73 -13.33
N GLY A 180 23.90 10.65 -12.53
CA GLY A 180 23.49 12.03 -12.50
C GLY A 180 22.12 12.23 -11.84
N ASP A 181 21.53 13.38 -12.04
CA ASP A 181 20.25 13.77 -11.45
C ASP A 181 19.04 13.06 -12.11
N ASN A 182 19.09 11.74 -12.32
CA ASN A 182 17.98 10.94 -12.83
C ASN A 182 16.84 10.83 -11.79
N VAL A 183 16.51 11.97 -11.20
CA VAL A 183 15.43 12.11 -10.23
C VAL A 183 14.07 11.71 -10.80
N GLU A 184 13.89 11.76 -12.13
CA GLU A 184 12.68 11.31 -12.81
C GLU A 184 12.39 9.79 -12.65
N LEU A 185 13.36 9.01 -12.20
CA LEU A 185 13.16 7.60 -11.85
C LEU A 185 12.86 7.39 -10.36
N ASN A 186 12.82 8.45 -9.59
CA ASN A 186 12.41 8.37 -8.21
C ASN A 186 10.89 8.18 -8.11
N LEU A 187 10.42 7.87 -6.92
CA LEU A 187 9.02 7.56 -6.55
C LEU A 187 7.97 8.25 -7.44
N SER A 188 6.84 7.63 -7.63
CA SER A 188 5.66 8.10 -8.37
C SER A 188 5.90 8.25 -9.87
N SER A 189 6.38 9.37 -10.35
CA SER A 189 6.69 9.58 -11.76
C SER A 189 7.85 8.71 -12.28
N GLY A 190 8.46 7.90 -11.41
CA GLY A 190 9.52 6.95 -11.70
C GLY A 190 9.18 5.53 -11.30
N LEU A 191 10.14 4.86 -10.71
CA LEU A 191 10.00 3.49 -10.17
C LEU A 191 9.95 3.54 -8.65
N ARG A 192 9.00 2.81 -8.05
CA ARG A 192 8.82 2.78 -6.59
C ARG A 192 10.05 2.26 -5.86
N SER A 193 10.78 1.34 -6.46
CA SER A 193 12.06 0.86 -5.97
C SER A 193 13.15 1.09 -7.00
N ASN A 194 14.34 1.40 -6.54
CA ASN A 194 15.48 1.51 -7.42
C ASN A 194 15.79 0.15 -8.05
N PRO A 195 15.74 0.04 -9.38
CA PRO A 195 16.09 -1.20 -10.05
C PRO A 195 17.55 -1.55 -9.82
N PRO A 196 17.96 -2.81 -10.04
CA PRO A 196 19.39 -3.12 -10.19
C PRO A 196 20.01 -2.23 -11.27
N THR A 197 21.25 -1.81 -11.06
CA THR A 197 21.99 -1.00 -12.02
C THR A 197 23.25 -1.72 -12.53
N TRP A 198 23.35 -2.99 -12.24
CA TRP A 198 24.35 -3.93 -12.73
C TRP A 198 23.78 -5.34 -12.79
N ASP A 199 24.36 -6.19 -13.64
CA ASP A 199 24.01 -7.60 -13.69
C ASP A 199 24.62 -8.36 -12.50
N SER A 200 23.83 -9.21 -11.85
CA SER A 200 24.27 -10.00 -10.70
C SER A 200 23.37 -11.22 -10.50
N ASP A 201 23.96 -12.34 -10.09
CA ASP A 201 23.25 -13.53 -9.60
C ASP A 201 22.80 -13.38 -8.13
N GLU A 202 23.23 -12.29 -7.48
CA GLU A 202 22.86 -11.96 -6.11
C GLU A 202 21.52 -11.21 -6.08
N VAL A 203 20.87 -11.22 -4.92
CA VAL A 203 19.53 -10.66 -4.78
C VAL A 203 19.56 -9.33 -4.04
N GLN A 204 19.01 -8.28 -4.66
CA GLN A 204 18.97 -6.95 -4.07
C GLN A 204 17.77 -6.80 -3.14
N PHE A 205 18.01 -6.27 -1.93
CA PHE A 205 16.94 -5.77 -1.07
C PHE A 205 16.21 -4.61 -1.74
N VAL A 206 14.88 -4.64 -1.74
CA VAL A 206 14.03 -3.60 -2.32
C VAL A 206 13.62 -2.57 -1.29
N TRP A 207 13.48 -1.32 -1.71
CA TRP A 207 13.09 -0.22 -0.84
C TRP A 207 11.65 -0.40 -0.31
N MET A 208 11.45 -0.10 0.97
CA MET A 208 10.14 -0.11 1.61
C MET A 208 9.75 1.29 2.10
N TRP A 209 10.50 1.82 3.06
CA TRP A 209 10.29 3.14 3.65
C TRP A 209 11.53 3.61 4.39
N GLY A 210 11.42 4.79 5.00
CA GLY A 210 12.48 5.39 5.80
C GLY A 210 13.33 6.39 5.02
N ASN A 211 14.39 6.84 5.66
CA ASN A 211 15.31 7.81 5.07
C ASN A 211 16.31 7.10 4.17
N LYS A 212 16.50 7.56 2.95
CA LYS A 212 17.53 7.04 2.03
C LYS A 212 18.92 7.52 2.42
N ASN A 213 19.03 8.71 3.02
CA ASN A 213 20.28 9.32 3.42
C ASN A 213 20.45 9.18 4.94
N LEU A 214 21.28 8.26 5.37
CA LEU A 214 21.67 8.05 6.76
C LEU A 214 22.91 8.87 7.11
N ASN A 215 23.09 9.19 8.39
CA ASN A 215 24.33 9.71 8.91
C ASN A 215 25.36 8.58 9.00
N LEU A 216 26.13 8.41 7.92
CA LEU A 216 27.11 7.31 7.80
C LEU A 216 28.28 7.41 8.79
N LYS A 217 28.46 8.54 9.49
CA LYS A 217 29.47 8.67 10.57
C LYS A 217 29.13 7.89 11.83
N GLY A 218 27.90 7.38 11.91
CA GLY A 218 27.52 6.63 13.09
C GLY A 218 26.32 5.74 12.82
N ILE A 219 26.54 4.51 12.37
CA ILE A 219 25.51 3.48 12.26
C ILE A 219 25.48 2.68 13.56
N LYS A 220 24.38 2.79 14.30
CA LYS A 220 24.25 2.18 15.63
C LYS A 220 23.57 0.82 15.63
N LYS A 221 22.86 0.47 14.53
CA LYS A 221 22.09 -0.78 14.49
C LYS A 221 21.81 -1.25 13.08
N ILE A 222 21.98 -2.54 12.85
CA ILE A 222 21.41 -3.28 11.73
C ILE A 222 20.41 -4.27 12.32
N SER A 223 19.25 -4.43 11.73
CA SER A 223 18.24 -5.40 12.17
C SER A 223 17.66 -6.18 11.00
N LEU A 224 17.39 -7.46 11.22
CA LEU A 224 16.57 -8.29 10.36
C LEU A 224 15.33 -8.69 11.14
N SER A 225 14.14 -8.42 10.59
CA SER A 225 12.89 -8.58 11.31
C SER A 225 11.77 -9.16 10.46
N LEU A 226 10.83 -9.82 11.16
CA LEU A 226 9.59 -10.37 10.63
C LEU A 226 8.41 -9.76 11.37
N GLU A 227 7.29 -9.57 10.67
CA GLU A 227 6.10 -8.99 11.23
C GLU A 227 4.86 -9.81 10.92
N HIS A 228 4.00 -10.04 11.94
CA HIS A 228 2.69 -10.68 11.80
C HIS A 228 2.73 -12.02 11.07
N ASN A 229 3.62 -12.90 11.46
CA ASN A 229 3.76 -14.22 10.84
C ASN A 229 2.78 -15.22 11.47
N LEU A 230 2.22 -16.07 10.62
CA LEU A 230 1.37 -17.19 11.06
C LEU A 230 2.18 -18.41 11.50
N ARG A 231 3.49 -18.45 11.19
CA ARG A 231 4.41 -19.56 11.47
C ARG A 231 5.68 -19.10 12.13
N ASN A 232 6.35 -20.02 12.84
CA ASN A 232 7.76 -19.84 13.17
C ASN A 232 8.60 -19.97 11.89
N LYS A 233 9.69 -19.25 11.83
CA LYS A 233 10.62 -19.22 10.70
C LYS A 233 12.02 -19.47 11.18
N GLU A 234 12.88 -19.96 10.32
CA GLU A 234 14.32 -20.10 10.60
C GLU A 234 15.17 -19.59 9.44
N LEU A 235 16.37 -19.17 9.72
CA LEU A 235 17.31 -18.65 8.75
C LEU A 235 18.74 -18.93 9.22
N ILE A 236 19.61 -19.28 8.30
CA ILE A 236 21.05 -19.33 8.55
C ILE A 236 21.65 -18.08 7.92
N ILE A 237 22.47 -17.37 8.68
CA ILE A 237 23.11 -16.12 8.29
C ILE A 237 24.61 -16.27 8.47
N ASP A 238 25.36 -15.87 7.44
CA ASP A 238 26.82 -15.88 7.46
C ASP A 238 27.39 -14.66 6.75
N ASN A 239 28.67 -14.39 6.99
CA ASN A 239 29.47 -13.45 6.22
C ASN A 239 28.81 -12.08 5.98
N ILE A 240 28.41 -11.42 7.08
CA ILE A 240 27.86 -10.07 7.01
C ILE A 240 29.01 -9.10 6.78
N ARG A 241 28.92 -8.34 5.67
CA ARG A 241 30.05 -7.51 5.21
C ARG A 241 29.61 -6.25 4.50
N ILE A 242 30.45 -5.24 4.53
CA ILE A 242 30.42 -4.08 3.64
C ILE A 242 31.37 -4.36 2.48
N ARG A 243 30.94 -4.00 1.29
CA ARG A 243 31.75 -4.14 0.08
C ARG A 243 31.42 -3.03 -0.93
N PRO A 244 32.36 -2.68 -1.82
CA PRO A 244 32.11 -1.71 -2.88
C PRO A 244 31.01 -2.20 -3.82
N ASN A 245 30.21 -1.26 -4.35
CA ASN A 245 29.27 -1.59 -5.41
C ASN A 245 30.02 -2.00 -6.70
N PRO A 246 29.47 -2.95 -7.47
CA PRO A 246 29.95 -3.22 -8.81
C PRO A 246 29.87 -2.01 -9.73
N LYS A 247 30.54 -2.08 -10.87
CA LYS A 247 30.48 -1.01 -11.87
C LYS A 247 29.06 -0.89 -12.43
N LEU A 248 28.56 0.33 -12.43
CA LEU A 248 27.28 0.71 -13.02
C LEU A 248 27.23 0.34 -14.51
N ASN A 249 26.09 -0.22 -14.92
CA ASN A 249 25.71 -0.32 -16.34
C ASN A 249 24.74 0.82 -16.67
N PRO A 250 25.16 1.88 -17.38
CA PRO A 250 24.31 3.01 -17.68
C PRO A 250 23.14 2.64 -18.60
N ASP A 251 23.28 1.56 -19.37
CA ASP A 251 22.27 1.08 -20.31
C ASP A 251 21.32 0.03 -19.69
N TYR A 252 21.43 -0.23 -18.36
CA TYR A 252 20.63 -1.28 -17.72
C TYR A 252 19.13 -1.13 -17.94
N LEU A 253 18.65 0.12 -17.93
CA LEU A 253 17.22 0.45 -18.09
C LEU A 253 16.80 0.60 -19.56
N VAL A 254 17.73 0.62 -20.52
CA VAL A 254 17.41 0.78 -21.94
C VAL A 254 16.69 -0.46 -22.45
N GLY A 255 15.50 -0.26 -23.04
CA GLY A 255 14.70 -1.33 -23.63
C GLY A 255 14.24 -2.41 -22.67
N ILE A 256 14.06 -2.10 -21.38
CA ILE A 256 13.61 -3.07 -20.37
C ILE A 256 12.17 -3.54 -20.56
N VAL A 257 11.37 -2.80 -21.34
CA VAL A 257 9.97 -3.09 -21.61
C VAL A 257 9.78 -3.47 -23.06
N ASP A 258 9.23 -4.66 -23.30
CA ASP A 258 8.90 -5.12 -24.67
C ASP A 258 7.62 -4.48 -25.21
N LYS A 259 7.23 -4.83 -26.45
CA LYS A 259 6.04 -4.31 -27.10
C LYS A 259 4.71 -4.70 -26.45
N PHE A 260 4.71 -5.65 -25.53
CA PHE A 260 3.54 -6.05 -24.73
C PHE A 260 3.54 -5.47 -23.32
N GLY A 261 4.52 -4.61 -22.98
CA GLY A 261 4.62 -4.04 -21.65
C GLY A 261 5.27 -4.94 -20.61
N GLN A 262 5.88 -6.05 -21.03
CA GLN A 262 6.50 -7.05 -20.19
C GLN A 262 8.01 -6.83 -20.06
N SER A 263 8.65 -7.46 -19.06
CA SER A 263 10.11 -7.46 -18.98
C SER A 263 10.74 -8.07 -20.22
N SER A 264 11.63 -7.35 -20.84
CA SER A 264 12.42 -7.85 -21.97
C SER A 264 13.59 -8.73 -21.53
N LYS A 265 13.97 -8.65 -20.25
CA LYS A 265 15.16 -9.31 -19.69
C LYS A 265 14.88 -10.66 -19.02
N GLN A 266 13.60 -10.98 -18.73
CA GLN A 266 13.24 -12.20 -18.02
C GLN A 266 12.16 -12.98 -18.76
N GLU A 267 12.33 -14.31 -18.77
CA GLU A 267 11.33 -15.25 -19.22
C GLU A 267 10.49 -15.77 -18.05
N PHE A 268 9.19 -15.96 -18.27
CA PHE A 268 8.25 -16.53 -17.31
C PHE A 268 7.10 -17.22 -18.07
N GLU A 269 6.34 -18.05 -17.38
CA GLU A 269 5.36 -18.97 -18.00
C GLU A 269 4.27 -18.22 -18.77
N GLU A 270 3.77 -17.10 -18.26
CA GLU A 270 2.67 -16.33 -18.86
C GLU A 270 3.15 -15.24 -19.83
N LYS A 271 4.44 -15.17 -20.14
CA LYS A 271 5.00 -14.18 -21.07
C LYS A 271 4.50 -14.38 -22.50
N VAL A 272 4.08 -13.29 -23.12
CA VAL A 272 3.58 -13.25 -24.49
C VAL A 272 4.68 -12.77 -25.44
N HIS A 273 4.91 -13.49 -26.53
CA HIS A 273 5.93 -13.17 -27.54
C HIS A 273 5.33 -12.67 -28.87
N SER A 274 4.05 -13.00 -29.12
CA SER A 274 3.36 -12.56 -30.35
C SER A 274 1.86 -12.38 -30.12
N THR A 275 1.20 -11.65 -31.01
CA THR A 275 -0.25 -11.47 -31.00
C THR A 275 -0.97 -12.82 -31.19
N GLU A 276 -0.43 -13.70 -32.03
CA GLU A 276 -0.99 -15.05 -32.27
C GLU A 276 -0.96 -15.88 -30.99
N GLN A 277 0.15 -15.82 -30.23
CA GLN A 277 0.24 -16.51 -28.92
C GLN A 277 -0.72 -15.91 -27.88
N LEU A 278 -0.90 -14.59 -27.87
CA LEU A 278 -1.88 -13.93 -26.99
C LEU A 278 -3.31 -14.43 -27.32
N ILE A 279 -3.66 -14.56 -28.60
CA ILE A 279 -4.94 -15.10 -29.05
C ILE A 279 -5.06 -16.60 -28.67
N GLU A 280 -3.97 -17.35 -28.76
CA GLU A 280 -3.95 -18.74 -28.32
C GLU A 280 -4.23 -18.89 -26.82
N PHE A 281 -3.58 -18.07 -25.98
CA PHE A 281 -3.86 -18.01 -24.55
C PHE A 281 -5.34 -17.69 -24.27
N LYS A 282 -5.90 -16.68 -24.95
CA LYS A 282 -7.34 -16.36 -24.88
C LYS A 282 -8.21 -17.58 -25.16
N ASN A 283 -7.98 -18.26 -26.28
CA ASN A 283 -8.82 -19.36 -26.69
C ASN A 283 -8.74 -20.55 -25.72
N LYS A 284 -7.56 -20.86 -25.20
CA LYS A 284 -7.36 -21.87 -24.15
C LYS A 284 -8.09 -21.51 -22.86
N GLU A 285 -8.03 -20.25 -22.47
CA GLU A 285 -8.70 -19.74 -21.29
C GLU A 285 -10.21 -19.81 -21.41
N LEU A 286 -10.79 -19.28 -22.49
CA LEU A 286 -12.24 -19.28 -22.73
C LEU A 286 -12.83 -20.71 -22.71
N ALA A 287 -12.10 -21.70 -23.22
CA ALA A 287 -12.50 -23.10 -23.13
C ALA A 287 -12.55 -23.63 -21.68
N ARG A 288 -11.76 -23.06 -20.76
CA ARG A 288 -11.73 -23.48 -19.34
C ARG A 288 -12.75 -22.74 -18.48
N LEU A 289 -13.13 -21.52 -18.83
CA LEU A 289 -14.03 -20.69 -18.04
C LEU A 289 -15.47 -21.22 -17.98
N ASN A 290 -15.85 -22.09 -18.91
CA ASN A 290 -17.19 -22.72 -18.96
C ASN A 290 -18.33 -21.71 -18.75
N HIS A 291 -18.31 -20.59 -19.48
CA HIS A 291 -19.27 -19.49 -19.39
C HIS A 291 -19.47 -18.93 -17.96
N GLY A 292 -18.44 -18.94 -17.13
CA GLY A 292 -18.46 -18.36 -15.80
C GLY A 292 -19.38 -19.10 -14.81
N GLU A 293 -19.44 -20.42 -14.88
CA GLU A 293 -20.12 -21.22 -13.85
C GLU A 293 -19.52 -20.99 -12.47
N MET A 294 -20.38 -20.68 -11.50
CA MET A 294 -19.99 -20.53 -10.09
C MET A 294 -19.67 -21.89 -9.46
N LEU A 295 -18.91 -21.83 -8.36
CA LEU A 295 -18.71 -23.00 -7.51
C LEU A 295 -20.07 -23.53 -7.02
N GLU A 296 -20.16 -24.87 -6.89
CA GLU A 296 -21.37 -25.53 -6.43
C GLU A 296 -21.81 -25.03 -5.04
N GLY A 297 -23.13 -25.04 -4.78
CA GLY A 297 -23.69 -24.64 -3.48
C GLY A 297 -23.79 -23.12 -3.24
N ARG A 298 -23.63 -22.30 -4.27
CA ARG A 298 -23.77 -20.84 -4.22
C ARG A 298 -25.20 -20.38 -4.57
N SER A 299 -25.67 -19.34 -3.87
CA SER A 299 -26.85 -18.57 -4.27
C SER A 299 -26.54 -17.70 -5.50
N ARG A 300 -27.57 -17.06 -6.08
CA ARG A 300 -27.33 -16.12 -7.20
C ARG A 300 -26.41 -14.95 -6.84
N TYR A 301 -26.38 -14.54 -5.55
CA TYR A 301 -25.48 -13.53 -5.02
C TYR A 301 -24.19 -14.13 -4.43
N SER A 302 -23.87 -15.37 -4.78
CA SER A 302 -22.69 -16.10 -4.29
C SER A 302 -22.71 -16.47 -2.80
N GLY A 303 -23.84 -16.29 -2.10
CA GLY A 303 -24.02 -16.72 -0.71
C GLY A 303 -24.08 -18.25 -0.55
N TRP A 304 -24.07 -18.73 0.68
CA TRP A 304 -24.06 -20.16 1.03
C TRP A 304 -25.45 -20.79 0.93
N LYS A 305 -25.80 -21.34 -0.22
CA LYS A 305 -27.12 -21.92 -0.48
C LYS A 305 -27.42 -23.17 0.37
N ALA A 306 -26.39 -23.92 0.76
CA ALA A 306 -26.54 -25.13 1.59
C ALA A 306 -26.64 -24.81 3.10
N GLY A 307 -26.38 -23.56 3.52
CA GLY A 307 -26.49 -23.13 4.90
C GLY A 307 -27.90 -22.71 5.31
N PRO A 308 -28.07 -22.18 6.54
CA PRO A 308 -29.33 -21.63 7.00
C PRO A 308 -29.77 -20.46 6.13
N LYS A 309 -31.10 -20.33 5.96
CA LYS A 309 -31.68 -19.22 5.25
C LYS A 309 -32.43 -18.30 6.22
N PHE A 310 -32.04 -17.03 6.18
CA PHE A 310 -32.67 -15.95 6.96
C PHE A 310 -33.70 -15.19 6.14
N GLU A 311 -34.32 -14.19 6.76
CA GLU A 311 -35.26 -13.30 6.06
C GLU A 311 -34.58 -12.58 4.89
N ALA A 312 -35.20 -12.65 3.73
CA ALA A 312 -34.78 -11.94 2.52
C ALA A 312 -35.24 -10.47 2.60
N THR A 313 -34.31 -9.54 2.65
CA THR A 313 -34.60 -8.09 2.74
C THR A 313 -34.49 -7.35 1.40
N GLY A 314 -33.93 -8.03 0.38
CA GLY A 314 -33.67 -7.44 -0.92
C GLY A 314 -32.36 -6.68 -1.02
N TYR A 315 -31.64 -6.54 0.09
CA TYR A 315 -30.32 -5.89 0.16
C TYR A 315 -29.37 -6.65 1.09
N PHE A 316 -28.07 -6.41 0.96
CA PHE A 316 -27.08 -6.96 1.88
C PHE A 316 -27.20 -6.31 3.26
N ARG A 317 -26.96 -7.09 4.30
CA ARG A 317 -26.97 -6.61 5.69
C ARG A 317 -25.99 -7.40 6.54
N THR A 318 -25.61 -6.86 7.68
CA THR A 318 -24.80 -7.53 8.69
C THR A 318 -25.67 -8.34 9.64
N GLN A 319 -25.18 -9.49 10.10
CA GLN A 319 -25.86 -10.32 11.10
C GLN A 319 -24.84 -11.18 11.85
N LYS A 320 -25.02 -11.31 13.15
CA LYS A 320 -24.25 -12.25 13.99
C LYS A 320 -24.93 -13.61 13.99
N ILE A 321 -24.15 -14.67 13.74
CA ILE A 321 -24.60 -16.06 13.70
C ILE A 321 -23.76 -16.81 14.73
N GLY A 322 -24.36 -17.19 15.84
CA GLY A 322 -23.60 -17.57 17.03
C GLY A 322 -22.70 -16.41 17.46
N ASP A 323 -21.42 -16.67 17.62
CA ASP A 323 -20.43 -15.64 17.96
C ASP A 323 -19.77 -14.97 16.73
N LYS A 324 -20.12 -15.40 15.50
CA LYS A 324 -19.47 -14.96 14.26
C LYS A 324 -20.28 -13.91 13.52
N TRP A 325 -19.67 -12.78 13.21
CA TRP A 325 -20.25 -11.79 12.31
C TRP A 325 -20.30 -12.31 10.88
N SER A 326 -21.32 -11.98 10.15
CA SER A 326 -21.53 -12.38 8.75
C SER A 326 -22.27 -11.28 8.00
N LEU A 327 -22.15 -11.32 6.68
CA LEU A 327 -23.08 -10.64 5.78
C LEU A 327 -24.20 -11.63 5.42
N ILE A 328 -25.37 -11.10 5.15
CA ILE A 328 -26.50 -11.84 4.60
C ILE A 328 -26.81 -11.23 3.24
N ASP A 329 -26.95 -12.06 2.23
CA ASP A 329 -27.28 -11.63 0.87
C ASP A 329 -28.74 -11.19 0.74
N PRO A 330 -29.14 -10.52 -0.34
CA PRO A 330 -30.51 -10.06 -0.56
C PRO A 330 -31.59 -11.15 -0.52
N ASP A 331 -31.22 -12.40 -0.79
CA ASP A 331 -32.12 -13.56 -0.75
C ASP A 331 -32.15 -14.26 0.62
N GLY A 332 -31.34 -13.80 1.59
CA GLY A 332 -31.30 -14.30 2.96
C GLY A 332 -30.23 -15.38 3.21
N TYR A 333 -29.29 -15.62 2.29
CA TYR A 333 -28.20 -16.56 2.52
C TYR A 333 -27.00 -15.92 3.17
N ILE A 334 -26.26 -16.69 3.99
CA ILE A 334 -24.99 -16.27 4.56
C ILE A 334 -24.02 -15.91 3.42
N PHE A 335 -23.39 -14.77 3.53
CA PHE A 335 -22.45 -14.28 2.54
C PHE A 335 -21.13 -13.89 3.20
N PHE A 336 -20.03 -14.31 2.59
CA PHE A 336 -18.67 -13.90 2.96
C PHE A 336 -18.04 -13.28 1.72
N THR A 337 -17.56 -12.04 1.83
CA THR A 337 -17.00 -11.35 0.68
C THR A 337 -15.54 -11.74 0.45
N SER A 338 -15.31 -12.56 -0.55
CA SER A 338 -13.98 -12.84 -1.12
C SER A 338 -13.93 -12.19 -2.48
N GLY A 339 -13.13 -11.13 -2.61
CA GLY A 339 -13.13 -10.31 -3.81
C GLY A 339 -11.74 -9.94 -4.31
N ILE A 340 -11.69 -9.43 -5.53
CA ILE A 340 -10.51 -8.75 -6.07
C ILE A 340 -10.83 -7.27 -6.20
N ALA A 341 -9.98 -6.45 -5.61
CA ALA A 341 -10.03 -4.99 -5.69
C ALA A 341 -9.34 -4.48 -6.96
N ASN A 342 -9.62 -3.24 -7.31
CA ASN A 342 -9.00 -2.54 -8.42
C ASN A 342 -9.15 -3.28 -9.77
N VAL A 343 -10.36 -3.77 -10.04
CA VAL A 343 -10.74 -4.35 -11.34
C VAL A 343 -11.14 -3.21 -12.26
N ARG A 344 -10.14 -2.49 -12.77
CA ARG A 344 -10.33 -1.28 -13.61
C ARG A 344 -9.09 -1.02 -14.48
N MET A 345 -9.30 -0.32 -15.59
CA MET A 345 -8.22 -0.01 -16.54
C MET A 345 -7.48 1.31 -16.22
N SER A 346 -8.06 2.22 -15.43
CA SER A 346 -7.48 3.53 -15.15
C SER A 346 -6.06 3.49 -14.57
N ASN A 347 -5.72 2.44 -13.81
CA ASN A 347 -4.40 2.27 -13.19
C ASN A 347 -3.38 1.49 -14.04
N THR A 348 -3.67 1.24 -15.31
CA THR A 348 -2.78 0.48 -16.20
C THR A 348 -1.85 1.36 -17.04
N THR A 349 -1.90 2.67 -16.84
CA THR A 349 -1.09 3.64 -17.58
C THR A 349 0.29 3.81 -16.95
N THR A 350 1.30 4.08 -17.79
CA THR A 350 2.66 4.45 -17.38
C THR A 350 3.12 5.68 -18.13
N VAL A 351 3.98 6.50 -17.51
CA VAL A 351 4.54 7.73 -18.12
C VAL A 351 5.52 7.36 -19.22
N THR A 352 5.40 7.99 -20.39
CA THR A 352 6.22 7.68 -21.58
C THR A 352 7.52 8.47 -21.67
N GLY A 353 7.63 9.59 -20.97
CA GLY A 353 8.75 10.54 -21.05
C GLY A 353 8.49 11.72 -21.98
N TYR A 354 7.28 11.86 -22.51
CA TYR A 354 6.86 12.99 -23.34
C TYR A 354 5.81 13.84 -22.61
N ASP A 355 5.65 15.07 -23.07
CA ASP A 355 4.64 16.01 -22.60
C ASP A 355 4.12 16.87 -23.77
N PHE A 356 3.11 17.68 -23.52
CA PHE A 356 2.47 18.58 -24.46
C PHE A 356 2.47 20.02 -23.93
N ALA A 357 2.20 20.98 -24.80
CA ALA A 357 1.98 22.36 -24.38
C ALA A 357 0.76 22.43 -23.43
N LYS A 358 0.98 22.94 -22.21
CA LYS A 358 0.00 22.94 -21.11
C LYS A 358 -1.33 23.64 -21.47
N ASP A 359 -1.27 24.68 -22.32
CA ASP A 359 -2.45 25.41 -22.80
C ASP A 359 -3.32 24.61 -23.79
N LYS A 360 -2.84 23.47 -24.28
CA LYS A 360 -3.56 22.54 -25.15
C LYS A 360 -4.20 21.38 -24.40
N ILE A 361 -3.89 21.21 -23.12
CA ILE A 361 -4.45 20.13 -22.32
C ILE A 361 -5.69 20.63 -21.59
N LYS A 362 -6.79 19.87 -21.70
CA LYS A 362 -8.05 20.16 -21.01
C LYS A 362 -7.82 20.13 -19.49
N GLN A 363 -8.16 21.21 -18.85
CA GLN A 363 -8.14 21.30 -17.40
C GLN A 363 -9.33 20.53 -16.78
N ARG A 364 -9.15 20.08 -15.54
CA ARG A 364 -10.19 19.43 -14.76
C ARG A 364 -11.33 20.40 -14.43
N SER A 365 -12.57 19.91 -14.46
CA SER A 365 -13.70 20.66 -13.94
C SER A 365 -13.65 20.75 -12.41
N ALA A 366 -14.03 21.91 -11.84
CA ALA A 366 -14.12 22.08 -10.39
C ALA A 366 -15.19 21.18 -9.74
N ASP A 367 -16.19 20.73 -10.51
CA ASP A 367 -17.28 19.86 -10.03
C ASP A 367 -16.93 18.36 -10.14
N ASP A 368 -15.81 18.01 -10.78
CA ASP A 368 -15.39 16.63 -10.94
C ASP A 368 -15.08 16.01 -9.56
N VAL A 369 -15.65 14.84 -9.29
CA VAL A 369 -15.41 14.06 -8.06
C VAL A 369 -14.56 12.82 -8.30
N THR A 370 -14.05 12.61 -9.53
CA THR A 370 -13.18 11.49 -9.87
C THR A 370 -11.76 11.79 -9.40
N PRO A 371 -11.14 10.97 -8.53
CA PRO A 371 -9.74 11.21 -8.16
C PRO A 371 -8.79 11.00 -9.35
N GLU A 372 -7.66 11.67 -9.34
CA GLU A 372 -6.67 11.61 -10.46
C GLU A 372 -6.20 10.17 -10.77
N ASP A 373 -6.09 9.30 -9.76
CA ASP A 373 -5.73 7.88 -9.96
C ASP A 373 -6.80 7.08 -10.70
N SER A 374 -8.05 7.55 -10.65
CA SER A 374 -9.22 6.89 -11.25
C SER A 374 -9.65 7.49 -12.60
N GLU A 375 -9.06 8.60 -13.01
CA GLU A 375 -9.27 9.13 -14.34
C GLU A 375 -8.75 8.14 -15.40
N GLY A 376 -9.54 7.84 -16.39
CA GLY A 376 -9.17 6.96 -17.50
C GLY A 376 -7.95 7.48 -18.28
N LEU A 377 -7.88 7.23 -19.58
CA LEU A 377 -6.74 7.66 -20.41
C LEU A 377 -6.61 9.18 -20.50
N ASN A 378 -7.70 9.94 -20.39
CA ASN A 378 -7.70 11.39 -20.59
C ASN A 378 -7.00 11.75 -21.89
N THR A 379 -7.59 11.30 -23.02
CA THR A 379 -6.98 11.36 -24.36
C THR A 379 -6.56 12.78 -24.73
N PRO A 380 -5.30 13.01 -25.15
CA PRO A 380 -4.86 14.32 -25.62
C PRO A 380 -5.68 14.77 -26.81
N PRO A 381 -6.16 16.04 -26.84
CA PRO A 381 -6.90 16.54 -27.97
C PRO A 381 -6.01 16.66 -29.22
N PRO A 382 -6.56 16.56 -30.42
CA PRO A 382 -5.76 16.59 -31.68
C PRO A 382 -4.84 17.79 -31.79
N GLU A 383 -5.21 18.95 -31.29
CA GLU A 383 -4.42 20.17 -31.26
C GLU A 383 -3.22 20.14 -30.29
N ALA A 384 -3.21 19.20 -29.32
CA ALA A 384 -2.07 19.01 -28.44
C ALA A 384 -0.96 18.17 -29.11
N ILE A 385 -1.33 17.20 -29.94
CA ILE A 385 -0.39 16.21 -30.53
C ILE A 385 0.80 16.88 -31.24
N PRO A 386 0.63 17.93 -32.05
CA PRO A 386 1.76 18.61 -32.70
C PRO A 386 2.72 19.33 -31.73
N THR A 387 2.31 19.53 -30.46
CA THR A 387 3.12 20.19 -29.43
C THR A 387 3.93 19.21 -28.60
N ARG A 388 3.82 17.89 -28.86
CA ARG A 388 4.51 16.82 -28.18
C ARG A 388 6.02 17.04 -28.14
N HIS A 389 6.61 17.01 -26.97
CA HIS A 389 8.05 17.21 -26.77
C HIS A 389 8.59 16.25 -25.71
N LEU A 390 9.89 15.97 -25.81
CA LEU A 390 10.58 15.07 -24.88
C LEU A 390 10.90 15.81 -23.58
N VAL A 391 10.53 15.22 -22.41
CA VAL A 391 10.85 15.72 -21.08
C VAL A 391 11.76 14.78 -20.29
N SER A 392 11.77 13.47 -20.64
CA SER A 392 12.66 12.48 -20.01
C SER A 392 13.15 11.48 -21.06
N GLU A 393 14.43 11.58 -21.41
CA GLU A 393 15.06 10.64 -22.32
C GLU A 393 15.21 9.25 -21.66
N THR A 394 15.46 9.21 -20.36
CA THR A 394 15.56 7.95 -19.59
C THR A 394 14.26 7.17 -19.67
N ARG A 395 13.12 7.81 -19.40
CA ARG A 395 11.79 7.16 -19.50
C ARG A 395 11.51 6.66 -20.89
N LYS A 396 11.69 7.51 -21.90
CA LYS A 396 11.49 7.12 -23.30
C LYS A 396 12.32 5.89 -23.67
N ASN A 397 13.58 5.85 -23.26
CA ASN A 397 14.50 4.77 -23.62
C ASN A 397 14.23 3.45 -22.88
N MET A 398 13.40 3.43 -21.86
CA MET A 398 12.97 2.19 -21.19
C MET A 398 12.11 1.28 -22.09
N PHE A 399 11.45 1.84 -23.09
CA PHE A 399 10.53 1.13 -23.98
C PHE A 399 11.21 0.70 -25.28
N GLN A 400 11.16 -0.59 -25.61
CA GLN A 400 11.57 -1.06 -26.94
C GLN A 400 10.64 -0.56 -28.06
N TRP A 401 9.38 -0.30 -27.70
CA TRP A 401 8.36 0.13 -28.63
C TRP A 401 7.29 0.99 -27.93
N LEU A 402 6.91 2.05 -28.59
CA LEU A 402 5.69 2.82 -28.34
C LEU A 402 5.09 3.14 -29.72
N PRO A 403 3.76 3.07 -29.91
CA PRO A 403 3.16 3.35 -31.22
C PRO A 403 3.37 4.81 -31.64
N SER A 404 3.41 5.08 -32.94
CA SER A 404 3.20 6.45 -33.42
C SER A 404 1.73 6.85 -33.29
N TYR A 405 1.42 8.13 -33.33
CA TYR A 405 0.01 8.57 -33.30
C TYR A 405 -0.80 8.18 -34.56
N ASP A 406 -0.15 7.70 -35.63
CA ASP A 406 -0.81 7.11 -36.80
C ASP A 406 -1.01 5.59 -36.70
N ASP A 407 -0.52 4.95 -35.64
CA ASP A 407 -0.68 3.50 -35.39
C ASP A 407 -2.11 3.22 -34.88
N PRO A 408 -2.74 2.12 -35.29
CA PRO A 408 -4.06 1.71 -34.75
C PRO A 408 -4.13 1.71 -33.22
N LEU A 409 -3.04 1.34 -32.54
CA LEU A 409 -2.98 1.29 -31.09
C LEU A 409 -2.75 2.65 -30.41
N ALA A 410 -2.67 3.74 -31.16
CA ALA A 410 -2.51 5.09 -30.61
C ALA A 410 -3.69 5.54 -29.72
N GLY A 411 -4.86 4.93 -29.87
CA GLY A 411 -6.01 5.14 -28.98
C GLY A 411 -5.74 4.82 -27.50
N ASN A 412 -4.65 4.10 -27.20
CA ASN A 412 -4.24 3.76 -25.85
C ASN A 412 -3.25 4.75 -25.21
N TYR A 413 -2.97 5.88 -25.89
CA TYR A 413 -2.32 7.05 -25.29
C TYR A 413 -3.31 7.84 -24.45
N GLY A 414 -2.81 8.44 -23.39
CA GLY A 414 -3.53 9.36 -22.54
C GLY A 414 -2.64 10.46 -21.99
N TYR A 415 -3.18 11.24 -21.09
CA TYR A 415 -2.48 12.29 -20.39
C TYR A 415 -2.77 12.24 -18.90
N ARG A 416 -1.72 12.24 -18.08
CA ARG A 416 -1.84 12.40 -16.64
C ARG A 416 -1.59 13.86 -16.29
N ARG A 417 -2.60 14.54 -15.75
CA ARG A 417 -2.54 15.97 -15.40
C ARG A 417 -1.78 16.23 -14.12
N GLU A 418 -1.79 15.25 -13.22
CA GLU A 418 -1.15 15.33 -11.91
C GLU A 418 -0.75 13.94 -11.43
N VAL A 419 0.45 13.79 -10.88
CA VAL A 419 0.91 12.60 -10.19
C VAL A 419 0.95 12.86 -8.69
N HIS A 420 0.94 11.80 -7.89
CA HIS A 420 0.95 11.91 -6.43
C HIS A 420 2.21 12.62 -5.90
N SER A 421 3.35 12.29 -6.45
CA SER A 421 4.64 12.92 -6.12
C SER A 421 5.70 12.52 -7.15
N GLY A 422 6.84 13.21 -7.13
CA GLY A 422 7.99 12.91 -7.96
C GLY A 422 8.34 14.04 -8.94
N PRO A 423 9.43 13.90 -9.69
CA PRO A 423 9.96 14.99 -10.52
C PRO A 423 9.21 15.19 -11.83
N ILE A 424 8.47 14.20 -12.32
CA ILE A 424 7.59 14.34 -13.48
C ILE A 424 6.17 14.52 -12.96
N GLU A 425 5.71 15.76 -12.86
CA GLU A 425 4.44 16.11 -12.23
C GLU A 425 3.23 15.76 -13.10
N HIS A 426 3.39 15.70 -14.41
CA HIS A 426 2.37 15.42 -15.42
C HIS A 426 3.01 14.96 -16.72
N GLY A 427 2.23 14.43 -17.66
CA GLY A 427 2.75 14.06 -18.97
C GLY A 427 1.95 13.01 -19.72
N GLU A 428 2.44 12.70 -20.92
CA GLU A 428 1.89 11.63 -21.76
C GLU A 428 2.02 10.28 -21.07
N VAL A 429 0.96 9.49 -21.14
CA VAL A 429 0.93 8.11 -20.63
C VAL A 429 0.49 7.14 -21.73
N PHE A 430 0.86 5.88 -21.59
CA PHE A 430 0.42 4.79 -22.47
C PHE A 430 -0.05 3.60 -21.63
N SER A 431 -1.11 2.93 -22.07
CA SER A 431 -1.60 1.70 -21.44
C SER A 431 -1.26 0.49 -22.33
N PHE A 432 -0.23 -0.25 -21.94
CA PHE A 432 0.08 -1.54 -22.58
C PHE A 432 -1.03 -2.56 -22.35
N TYR A 433 -1.68 -2.54 -21.19
CA TYR A 433 -2.79 -3.44 -20.88
C TYR A 433 -3.95 -3.26 -21.88
N MET A 434 -4.41 -2.02 -22.08
CA MET A 434 -5.50 -1.72 -23.02
C MET A 434 -5.10 -2.06 -24.46
N ALA A 435 -3.87 -1.74 -24.85
CA ALA A 435 -3.33 -2.10 -26.18
C ALA A 435 -3.27 -3.64 -26.37
N ASN A 436 -2.99 -4.40 -25.31
CA ASN A 436 -3.02 -5.87 -25.37
C ASN A 436 -4.45 -6.41 -25.40
N LEU A 437 -5.41 -5.80 -24.74
CA LEU A 437 -6.83 -6.15 -24.88
C LEU A 437 -7.31 -5.94 -26.32
N GLU A 438 -6.95 -4.83 -26.93
CA GLU A 438 -7.27 -4.55 -28.35
C GLU A 438 -6.65 -5.58 -29.28
N ARG A 439 -5.38 -5.98 -29.07
CA ARG A 439 -4.75 -7.09 -29.79
C ARG A 439 -5.44 -8.44 -29.54
N LYS A 440 -5.90 -8.68 -28.32
CA LYS A 440 -6.48 -9.94 -27.86
C LYS A 440 -7.90 -10.18 -28.35
N TYR A 441 -8.73 -9.14 -28.32
CA TYR A 441 -10.16 -9.19 -28.61
C TYR A 441 -10.49 -8.58 -29.98
N GLY A 442 -9.66 -7.69 -30.49
CA GLY A 442 -9.92 -6.90 -31.71
C GLY A 442 -10.84 -5.71 -31.42
N GLU A 443 -10.94 -4.83 -32.42
CA GLU A 443 -11.90 -3.73 -32.36
C GLU A 443 -12.86 -3.78 -33.55
N THR A 444 -14.15 -3.71 -33.28
CA THR A 444 -15.20 -3.56 -34.30
C THR A 444 -15.78 -2.15 -34.32
N SER A 445 -15.56 -1.40 -33.24
CA SER A 445 -15.82 0.03 -33.07
C SER A 445 -14.91 0.54 -31.93
N PRO A 446 -14.67 1.86 -31.81
CA PRO A 446 -13.80 2.39 -30.75
C PRO A 446 -14.16 1.86 -29.37
N TYR A 447 -13.17 1.28 -28.69
CA TYR A 447 -13.27 0.64 -27.36
C TYR A 447 -14.21 -0.56 -27.24
N SER A 448 -14.60 -1.23 -28.33
CA SER A 448 -15.45 -2.41 -28.29
C SER A 448 -14.85 -3.56 -27.48
N TYR A 449 -13.51 -3.69 -27.42
CA TYR A 449 -12.81 -4.67 -26.59
C TYR A 449 -13.09 -4.54 -25.09
N VAL A 450 -13.57 -3.39 -24.62
CA VAL A 450 -13.95 -3.17 -23.20
C VAL A 450 -15.12 -4.06 -22.81
N ASN A 451 -16.08 -4.27 -23.71
CA ASN A 451 -17.21 -5.15 -23.45
C ASN A 451 -16.76 -6.61 -23.34
N ASP A 452 -15.90 -7.07 -24.26
CA ASP A 452 -15.32 -8.42 -24.21
C ASP A 452 -14.52 -8.65 -22.94
N TRP A 453 -13.69 -7.66 -22.56
CA TRP A 453 -12.95 -7.69 -21.30
C TRP A 453 -13.89 -7.78 -20.08
N ALA A 454 -14.97 -7.00 -20.05
CA ALA A 454 -15.91 -7.00 -18.94
C ALA A 454 -16.62 -8.36 -18.82
N GLU A 455 -17.06 -8.96 -19.93
CA GLU A 455 -17.69 -10.30 -19.93
C GLU A 455 -16.72 -11.37 -19.46
N VAL A 456 -15.51 -11.42 -20.02
CA VAL A 456 -14.48 -12.39 -19.61
C VAL A 456 -14.08 -12.21 -18.15
N THR A 457 -13.97 -10.97 -17.67
CA THR A 457 -13.66 -10.70 -16.26
C THR A 457 -14.76 -11.19 -15.33
N LEU A 458 -16.03 -11.01 -15.67
CA LEU A 458 -17.15 -11.58 -14.92
C LEU A 458 -17.08 -13.12 -14.88
N ASP A 459 -16.82 -13.76 -16.03
CA ASP A 459 -16.71 -15.21 -16.12
C ASP A 459 -15.50 -15.72 -15.32
N ARG A 460 -14.37 -15.02 -15.33
CA ARG A 460 -13.20 -15.28 -14.48
C ARG A 460 -13.57 -15.26 -13.01
N MET A 461 -14.12 -14.16 -12.53
CA MET A 461 -14.46 -13.98 -11.12
C MET A 461 -15.36 -15.11 -10.61
N ARG A 462 -16.37 -15.47 -11.39
CA ARG A 462 -17.32 -16.55 -11.06
C ARG A 462 -16.64 -17.92 -11.09
N SER A 463 -15.92 -18.24 -12.17
CA SER A 463 -15.23 -19.51 -12.34
C SER A 463 -14.09 -19.71 -11.33
N TRP A 464 -13.40 -18.63 -10.91
CA TRP A 464 -12.36 -18.69 -9.89
C TRP A 464 -12.94 -18.77 -8.47
N GLY A 465 -14.27 -18.70 -8.32
CA GLY A 465 -14.98 -18.89 -7.06
C GLY A 465 -15.08 -17.66 -6.17
N PHE A 466 -14.70 -16.48 -6.65
CA PHE A 466 -14.91 -15.25 -5.92
C PHE A 466 -16.40 -15.00 -5.68
N THR A 467 -16.74 -14.36 -4.57
CA THR A 467 -18.12 -14.09 -4.19
C THR A 467 -18.55 -12.67 -4.56
N SER A 468 -17.59 -11.78 -4.78
CA SER A 468 -17.82 -10.39 -5.18
C SER A 468 -16.62 -9.83 -5.95
N PHE A 469 -16.82 -8.71 -6.62
CA PHE A 469 -15.74 -7.75 -6.82
C PHE A 469 -15.38 -7.13 -5.47
N GLY A 470 -14.13 -6.70 -5.32
CA GLY A 470 -13.71 -5.88 -4.18
C GLY A 470 -13.99 -4.39 -4.42
N ASN A 471 -13.34 -3.55 -3.64
CA ASN A 471 -13.32 -2.10 -3.84
C ASN A 471 -12.58 -1.68 -5.12
N TRP A 472 -12.74 -0.42 -5.55
CA TRP A 472 -12.14 0.12 -6.78
C TRP A 472 -12.48 -0.65 -8.05
N VAL A 473 -13.68 -1.21 -8.14
CA VAL A 473 -14.17 -1.84 -9.37
C VAL A 473 -14.66 -0.76 -10.35
N ASP A 474 -14.42 -0.98 -11.64
CA ASP A 474 -14.87 -0.09 -12.70
C ASP A 474 -16.41 -0.03 -12.73
N PRO A 475 -17.05 1.16 -12.82
CA PRO A 475 -18.50 1.31 -12.90
C PRO A 475 -19.15 0.54 -14.06
N VAL A 476 -18.41 0.12 -15.09
CA VAL A 476 -18.92 -0.77 -16.16
C VAL A 476 -19.53 -2.07 -15.60
N PHE A 477 -19.08 -2.50 -14.41
CA PHE A 477 -19.61 -3.67 -13.73
C PHE A 477 -20.85 -3.43 -12.87
N TYR A 478 -21.28 -2.19 -12.61
CA TYR A 478 -22.39 -1.91 -11.69
C TYR A 478 -23.75 -2.43 -12.19
N GLU A 479 -23.93 -2.55 -13.49
CA GLU A 479 -25.16 -3.07 -14.09
C GLU A 479 -25.13 -4.57 -14.39
N ASN A 480 -24.10 -5.32 -13.97
CA ASN A 480 -23.83 -6.69 -14.40
C ASN A 480 -24.89 -7.73 -14.03
N LYS A 481 -25.60 -7.62 -12.90
CA LYS A 481 -26.58 -8.59 -12.37
C LYS A 481 -26.09 -10.05 -12.28
N LYS A 482 -24.78 -10.28 -12.23
CA LYS A 482 -24.16 -11.60 -12.16
C LYS A 482 -23.25 -11.77 -10.94
N MET A 483 -22.72 -10.66 -10.41
CA MET A 483 -21.72 -10.66 -9.33
C MET A 483 -21.93 -9.47 -8.41
N PRO A 484 -21.97 -9.66 -7.08
CA PRO A 484 -21.95 -8.57 -6.13
C PRO A 484 -20.70 -7.69 -6.28
N TYR A 485 -20.82 -6.41 -5.92
CA TYR A 485 -19.74 -5.43 -6.01
C TYR A 485 -19.82 -4.40 -4.89
N PHE A 486 -18.77 -3.61 -4.72
CA PHE A 486 -18.74 -2.47 -3.83
C PHE A 486 -18.54 -1.20 -4.65
N ALA A 487 -19.31 -0.17 -4.33
CA ALA A 487 -19.12 1.15 -4.90
C ALA A 487 -18.10 1.96 -4.07
N ASN A 488 -17.53 2.99 -4.69
CA ASN A 488 -16.55 3.85 -4.05
C ASN A 488 -16.89 5.31 -4.26
N GLY A 489 -16.82 6.10 -3.17
CA GLY A 489 -16.86 7.55 -3.21
C GLY A 489 -15.52 8.12 -2.75
N TRP A 490 -15.14 9.26 -3.32
CA TRP A 490 -13.96 10.02 -2.91
C TRP A 490 -14.35 11.48 -2.75
N ILE A 491 -14.27 12.01 -1.53
CA ILE A 491 -14.71 13.37 -1.26
C ILE A 491 -13.60 14.34 -1.64
N ILE A 492 -13.79 15.03 -2.75
CA ILE A 492 -12.86 16.00 -3.32
C ILE A 492 -13.56 17.34 -3.47
N GLY A 493 -12.85 18.44 -3.29
CA GLY A 493 -13.35 19.78 -3.53
C GLY A 493 -12.51 20.85 -2.87
N ASP A 494 -13.04 22.06 -2.89
CA ASP A 494 -12.41 23.29 -2.42
C ASP A 494 -12.65 23.59 -0.92
N PHE A 495 -12.95 22.56 -0.13
CA PHE A 495 -13.06 22.70 1.32
C PHE A 495 -11.69 22.95 1.96
N LYS A 496 -11.71 23.58 3.14
CA LYS A 496 -10.52 23.78 3.95
C LYS A 496 -9.96 22.46 4.44
N THR A 497 -8.66 22.42 4.75
CA THR A 497 -7.96 21.22 5.17
C THR A 497 -7.26 21.40 6.52
N VAL A 498 -7.05 20.28 7.20
CA VAL A 498 -6.18 20.13 8.37
C VAL A 498 -5.09 19.12 8.06
N SER A 499 -4.01 19.12 8.84
CA SER A 499 -2.88 18.22 8.67
C SER A 499 -2.73 17.31 9.87
N SER A 500 -2.32 16.07 9.63
CA SER A 500 -1.85 15.15 10.67
C SER A 500 -0.34 15.27 10.94
N GLY A 501 0.36 16.10 10.15
CA GLY A 501 1.83 16.11 10.10
C GLY A 501 2.43 14.97 9.28
N ASN A 502 1.57 14.14 8.68
CA ASN A 502 1.96 13.03 7.80
C ASN A 502 0.86 12.79 6.76
N ASP A 503 0.65 13.74 5.91
CA ASP A 503 -0.45 13.74 4.93
C ASP A 503 -0.05 12.96 3.67
N PHE A 504 0.10 11.62 3.81
CA PHE A 504 0.69 10.76 2.78
C PHE A 504 0.00 10.88 1.40
N TRP A 505 -1.32 10.66 1.36
CA TRP A 505 -2.07 10.78 0.09
C TRP A 505 -2.55 12.23 -0.16
N SER A 506 -2.97 12.90 0.88
CA SER A 506 -3.45 14.29 0.84
C SER A 506 -3.71 14.81 2.25
N PRO A 507 -3.79 16.14 2.47
CA PRO A 507 -4.32 16.70 3.71
C PRO A 507 -5.73 16.18 3.99
N LEU A 508 -6.10 16.13 5.27
CA LEU A 508 -7.46 15.77 5.69
C LEU A 508 -8.42 16.95 5.53
N PRO A 509 -9.72 16.71 5.30
CA PRO A 509 -10.70 17.78 5.25
C PRO A 509 -10.85 18.48 6.62
N ASP A 510 -11.09 19.78 6.64
CA ASP A 510 -11.66 20.44 7.81
C ASP A 510 -13.15 20.07 7.89
N VAL A 511 -13.48 19.08 8.71
CA VAL A 511 -14.81 18.45 8.77
C VAL A 511 -15.90 19.36 9.32
N PHE A 512 -15.52 20.52 9.87
CA PHE A 512 -16.44 21.57 10.32
C PHE A 512 -16.56 22.70 9.30
N ASP A 513 -15.84 22.64 8.18
CA ASP A 513 -16.11 23.50 7.03
C ASP A 513 -17.42 23.05 6.36
N PRO A 514 -18.45 23.93 6.22
CA PRO A 514 -19.68 23.59 5.53
C PRO A 514 -19.47 23.03 4.10
N LYS A 515 -18.39 23.45 3.45
CA LYS A 515 -18.05 23.00 2.10
C LYS A 515 -17.72 21.52 2.05
N PHE A 516 -17.15 20.95 3.13
CA PHE A 516 -16.92 19.51 3.22
C PHE A 516 -18.24 18.71 3.16
N ALA A 517 -19.26 19.15 3.91
CA ALA A 517 -20.57 18.49 3.89
C ALA A 517 -21.25 18.62 2.52
N GLU A 518 -21.12 19.78 1.86
CA GLU A 518 -21.62 19.99 0.50
C GLU A 518 -20.93 19.02 -0.49
N ARG A 519 -19.60 18.89 -0.41
CA ARG A 519 -18.86 17.99 -1.31
C ARG A 519 -19.15 16.50 -1.02
N ALA A 520 -19.35 16.12 0.23
CA ALA A 520 -19.81 14.78 0.60
C ALA A 520 -21.20 14.48 -0.03
N ASP A 521 -22.13 15.42 0.04
CA ASP A 521 -23.48 15.29 -0.57
C ASP A 521 -23.38 15.12 -2.10
N VAL A 522 -22.55 15.91 -2.77
CA VAL A 522 -22.29 15.80 -4.23
C VAL A 522 -21.70 14.45 -4.58
N THR A 523 -20.67 14.01 -3.87
CA THR A 523 -20.00 12.73 -4.11
C THR A 523 -20.95 11.55 -3.95
N LEU A 524 -21.72 11.50 -2.84
CA LEU A 524 -22.63 10.39 -2.59
C LEU A 524 -23.84 10.40 -3.54
N LYS A 525 -24.25 11.57 -4.04
CA LYS A 525 -25.25 11.65 -5.10
C LYS A 525 -24.73 11.04 -6.41
N VAL A 526 -23.47 11.32 -6.81
CA VAL A 526 -22.87 10.72 -8.01
C VAL A 526 -22.80 9.20 -7.87
N VAL A 527 -22.29 8.69 -6.74
CA VAL A 527 -22.24 7.25 -6.46
C VAL A 527 -23.66 6.63 -6.53
N ALA A 528 -24.67 7.29 -5.99
CA ALA A 528 -26.04 6.80 -6.01
C ALA A 528 -26.63 6.76 -7.44
N ASP A 529 -26.30 7.77 -8.25
CA ASP A 529 -26.72 7.83 -9.66
C ASP A 529 -26.06 6.70 -10.49
N GLU A 530 -24.85 6.26 -10.13
CA GLU A 530 -24.16 5.11 -10.74
C GLU A 530 -24.72 3.77 -10.25
N VAL A 531 -24.94 3.62 -8.94
CA VAL A 531 -25.43 2.38 -8.31
C VAL A 531 -26.90 2.12 -8.64
N LYS A 532 -27.71 3.18 -8.80
CA LYS A 532 -29.14 3.10 -9.15
C LYS A 532 -29.96 2.20 -8.19
N GLY A 533 -29.60 2.17 -6.91
CA GLY A 533 -30.25 1.34 -5.91
C GLY A 533 -30.10 -0.18 -6.14
N SER A 534 -29.10 -0.61 -6.86
CA SER A 534 -28.88 -2.01 -7.24
C SER A 534 -28.72 -2.93 -6.01
N PRO A 535 -29.50 -4.01 -5.88
CA PRO A 535 -29.29 -5.00 -4.82
C PRO A 535 -28.00 -5.83 -4.97
N TRP A 536 -27.28 -5.66 -6.06
CA TRP A 536 -25.97 -6.28 -6.29
C TRP A 536 -24.82 -5.47 -5.65
N CYS A 537 -25.05 -4.19 -5.34
CA CYS A 537 -24.12 -3.40 -4.56
C CYS A 537 -24.21 -3.82 -3.09
N VAL A 538 -23.13 -4.36 -2.55
CA VAL A 538 -23.05 -4.78 -1.14
C VAL A 538 -23.03 -3.56 -0.22
N GLY A 539 -22.25 -2.56 -0.59
CA GLY A 539 -22.09 -1.34 0.18
C GLY A 539 -21.14 -0.35 -0.50
N VAL A 540 -20.90 0.75 0.18
CA VAL A 540 -20.11 1.87 -0.33
C VAL A 540 -18.92 2.13 0.59
N PHE A 541 -17.71 2.13 0.03
CA PHE A 541 -16.52 2.67 0.67
C PHE A 541 -16.42 4.16 0.34
N VAL A 542 -16.04 4.98 1.31
CA VAL A 542 -15.86 6.43 1.10
C VAL A 542 -14.49 6.83 1.58
N ASP A 543 -13.68 7.43 0.70
CA ASP A 543 -12.27 7.73 0.89
C ASP A 543 -11.38 6.47 1.09
N ASN A 544 -10.07 6.68 1.21
CA ASN A 544 -9.09 5.60 1.38
C ASN A 544 -7.86 6.10 2.14
N GLU A 545 -7.41 5.30 3.13
CA GLU A 545 -6.11 5.43 3.81
C GLU A 545 -5.74 6.86 4.23
N LYS A 546 -6.73 7.64 4.66
CA LYS A 546 -6.45 8.99 5.18
C LYS A 546 -5.53 8.89 6.40
N SER A 547 -4.64 9.86 6.53
CA SER A 547 -3.61 9.91 7.57
C SER A 547 -4.18 10.37 8.91
N TRP A 548 -5.02 9.56 9.56
CA TRP A 548 -5.68 9.89 10.83
C TRP A 548 -4.73 10.05 12.02
N GLY A 549 -3.51 9.51 11.92
CA GLY A 549 -2.48 9.50 12.94
C GLY A 549 -1.68 8.20 12.86
N ARG A 550 -0.42 8.20 13.29
CA ARG A 550 0.44 7.01 13.30
C ARG A 550 0.63 6.47 14.71
N PRO A 551 0.58 5.15 14.94
CA PRO A 551 0.90 4.57 16.23
C PRO A 551 2.39 4.76 16.57
N GLY A 552 2.71 4.81 17.85
CA GLY A 552 4.08 4.82 18.34
C GLY A 552 4.40 5.93 19.34
N SER A 553 3.82 7.10 19.18
CA SER A 553 3.91 8.18 20.19
C SER A 553 2.65 9.04 20.18
N PRO A 554 2.31 9.68 21.29
CA PRO A 554 1.19 10.64 21.33
C PRO A 554 1.32 11.75 20.29
N GLU A 555 2.54 12.19 19.97
CA GLU A 555 2.80 13.21 18.96
C GLU A 555 2.35 12.75 17.56
N SER A 556 2.64 11.50 17.21
CA SER A 556 2.28 10.96 15.89
C SER A 556 0.82 10.51 15.81
N GLU A 557 0.24 10.04 16.91
CA GLU A 557 -1.16 9.62 16.97
C GLU A 557 -2.14 10.81 16.96
N LEU A 558 -1.77 11.91 17.61
CA LEU A 558 -2.61 13.07 17.84
C LEU A 558 -2.27 14.25 16.91
N GLY A 559 -1.54 13.98 15.82
CA GLY A 559 -1.04 14.99 14.90
C GLY A 559 -2.12 15.95 14.38
N ILE A 560 -3.33 15.46 14.03
CA ILE A 560 -4.44 16.31 13.59
C ILE A 560 -4.75 17.41 14.63
N VAL A 561 -4.83 17.02 15.90
CA VAL A 561 -5.11 17.97 16.98
C VAL A 561 -3.94 18.95 17.18
N ILE A 562 -2.71 18.43 17.23
CA ILE A 562 -1.49 19.19 17.43
C ILE A 562 -1.35 20.29 16.37
N HIS A 563 -1.44 19.90 15.09
CA HIS A 563 -1.28 20.84 13.97
C HIS A 563 -2.46 21.81 13.86
N THR A 564 -3.69 21.36 14.13
CA THR A 564 -4.88 22.23 14.15
C THR A 564 -4.78 23.27 15.27
N LEU A 565 -4.38 22.88 16.48
CA LEU A 565 -4.26 23.80 17.62
C LEU A 565 -3.20 24.87 17.40
N ASN A 566 -2.18 24.63 16.60
CA ASN A 566 -1.13 25.58 16.30
C ASN A 566 -1.54 26.66 15.27
N ARG A 567 -2.65 26.49 14.56
CA ARG A 567 -3.14 27.42 13.53
C ARG A 567 -4.05 28.51 14.14
N ASP A 568 -4.22 29.60 13.38
CA ASP A 568 -5.22 30.62 13.70
C ASP A 568 -6.63 30.08 13.39
N GLY A 569 -7.54 30.17 14.36
CA GLY A 569 -8.90 29.71 14.22
C GLY A 569 -9.78 30.57 13.30
N ALA A 570 -9.32 31.74 12.87
CA ALA A 570 -10.05 32.56 11.89
C ALA A 570 -10.25 31.78 10.57
N ASP A 571 -9.28 30.94 10.21
CA ASP A 571 -9.29 30.19 8.95
C ASP A 571 -9.56 28.68 9.11
N VAL A 572 -9.73 28.18 10.34
CA VAL A 572 -9.83 26.74 10.62
C VAL A 572 -11.07 26.44 11.46
N PRO A 573 -12.21 26.09 10.84
CA PRO A 573 -13.45 25.72 11.55
C PRO A 573 -13.25 24.64 12.62
N THR A 574 -12.43 23.62 12.38
CA THR A 574 -12.09 22.59 13.37
C THR A 574 -11.42 23.21 14.62
N LYS A 575 -10.55 24.19 14.47
CA LYS A 575 -9.94 24.91 15.61
C LYS A 575 -10.99 25.63 16.44
N ASN A 576 -11.98 26.24 15.80
CA ASN A 576 -13.10 26.90 16.51
C ASN A 576 -13.88 25.91 17.37
N MET A 577 -14.20 24.72 16.82
CA MET A 577 -14.88 23.65 17.55
C MET A 577 -14.01 23.17 18.75
N PHE A 578 -12.73 22.93 18.55
CA PHE A 578 -11.81 22.55 19.62
C PHE A 578 -11.78 23.59 20.74
N THR A 579 -11.71 24.87 20.39
CA THR A 579 -11.73 25.98 21.36
C THR A 579 -13.03 25.99 22.13
N GLN A 580 -14.18 25.84 21.48
CA GLN A 580 -15.49 25.80 22.14
C GLN A 580 -15.61 24.63 23.11
N THR A 581 -15.15 23.46 22.71
CA THR A 581 -15.14 22.23 23.54
C THR A 581 -14.31 22.44 24.80
N LEU A 582 -13.09 22.97 24.67
CA LEU A 582 -12.23 23.23 25.79
C LEU A 582 -12.75 24.38 26.68
N LYS A 583 -13.37 25.40 26.11
CA LYS A 583 -14.07 26.45 26.87
C LYS A 583 -15.21 25.87 27.73
N ALA A 584 -15.99 24.98 27.17
CA ALA A 584 -17.08 24.32 27.91
C ALA A 584 -16.53 23.44 29.03
N GLN A 585 -15.42 22.73 28.80
CA GLN A 585 -14.80 21.85 29.79
C GLN A 585 -14.12 22.60 30.92
N TYR A 586 -13.33 23.62 30.64
CA TYR A 586 -12.49 24.32 31.61
C TYR A 586 -13.11 25.61 32.17
N GLY A 587 -13.99 26.25 31.44
CA GLY A 587 -14.63 27.52 31.78
C GLY A 587 -13.69 28.71 31.66
N SER A 588 -12.47 28.66 32.21
CA SER A 588 -11.51 29.75 32.12
C SER A 588 -10.17 29.30 31.54
N ILE A 589 -9.44 30.24 30.91
CA ILE A 589 -8.12 29.97 30.33
C ILE A 589 -7.11 29.55 31.40
N ASN A 590 -7.25 30.12 32.62
CA ASN A 590 -6.36 29.79 33.73
C ASN A 590 -6.46 28.34 34.17
N LYS A 591 -7.66 27.72 34.12
CA LYS A 591 -7.85 26.29 34.41
C LYS A 591 -7.23 25.43 33.32
N LEU A 592 -7.36 25.83 32.06
CA LEU A 592 -6.68 25.17 30.96
C LEU A 592 -5.15 25.26 31.11
N ASN A 593 -4.65 26.45 31.38
CA ASN A 593 -3.22 26.68 31.61
C ASN A 593 -2.67 25.77 32.71
N GLN A 594 -3.38 25.65 33.82
CA GLN A 594 -2.99 24.79 34.93
C GLN A 594 -2.98 23.30 34.49
N ALA A 595 -3.99 22.85 33.73
CA ALA A 595 -4.12 21.47 33.27
C ALA A 595 -3.04 21.11 32.23
N TRP A 596 -2.72 22.02 31.33
CA TRP A 596 -1.83 21.80 30.20
C TRP A 596 -0.38 22.27 30.42
N GLY A 597 -0.13 23.01 31.52
CA GLY A 597 1.19 23.61 31.79
C GLY A 597 1.50 24.77 30.84
N LEU A 598 0.51 25.59 30.51
CA LEU A 598 0.63 26.75 29.62
C LEU A 598 0.52 28.07 30.39
N SER A 599 0.75 29.17 29.70
CA SER A 599 0.65 30.54 30.25
C SER A 599 -0.02 31.52 29.27
N LEU A 600 -1.13 31.08 28.69
CA LEU A 600 -1.91 31.88 27.74
C LEU A 600 -2.69 32.97 28.48
N GLU A 601 -2.73 34.17 27.92
CA GLU A 601 -3.41 35.32 28.50
C GLU A 601 -4.93 35.21 28.43
N SER A 602 -5.43 34.60 27.34
CA SER A 602 -6.86 34.57 27.11
C SER A 602 -7.26 33.44 26.12
N TRP A 603 -8.56 33.20 25.99
CA TRP A 603 -9.07 32.30 24.95
C TRP A 603 -8.86 32.85 23.53
N GLU A 604 -8.73 34.13 23.36
CA GLU A 604 -8.39 34.78 22.09
C GLU A 604 -6.95 34.44 21.69
N ALA A 605 -6.02 34.45 22.66
CA ALA A 605 -4.63 33.99 22.46
C ALA A 605 -4.58 32.50 22.10
N PHE A 606 -5.38 31.68 22.79
CA PHE A 606 -5.53 30.27 22.43
C PHE A 606 -6.06 30.10 21.00
N GLN A 607 -7.10 30.86 20.62
CA GLN A 607 -7.71 30.80 19.28
C GLN A 607 -6.72 31.19 18.17
N LYS A 608 -5.81 32.10 18.45
CA LYS A 608 -4.80 32.57 17.50
C LYS A 608 -3.74 31.51 17.21
N GLY A 609 -3.53 30.54 18.11
CA GLY A 609 -2.50 29.51 17.95
C GLY A 609 -1.10 29.97 18.25
N GLY A 610 -0.08 29.30 17.75
CA GLY A 610 1.32 29.68 17.96
C GLY A 610 1.88 29.39 19.36
N PHE A 611 1.22 28.55 20.14
CA PHE A 611 1.67 28.10 21.45
C PHE A 611 2.18 26.65 21.42
N ASP A 612 2.84 26.22 22.49
CA ASP A 612 3.30 24.83 22.58
C ASP A 612 2.11 23.84 22.57
N THR A 613 2.02 23.04 21.51
CA THR A 613 0.97 22.03 21.30
C THR A 613 1.46 20.58 21.53
N LYS A 614 2.64 20.38 22.15
CA LYS A 614 3.15 19.03 22.45
C LYS A 614 2.26 18.34 23.50
N PRO A 615 1.96 17.05 23.36
CA PRO A 615 1.16 16.27 24.32
C PRO A 615 2.00 15.93 25.57
N SER A 616 2.33 16.93 26.38
CA SER A 616 3.35 16.86 27.43
C SER A 616 2.94 16.18 28.73
N ASN A 617 1.65 15.99 28.97
CA ASN A 617 1.15 15.35 30.19
C ASN A 617 -0.15 14.56 29.92
N LYS A 618 -0.52 13.68 30.88
CA LYS A 618 -1.68 12.79 30.75
C LYS A 618 -3.01 13.52 30.54
N THR A 619 -3.24 14.65 31.19
CA THR A 619 -4.48 15.41 31.03
C THR A 619 -4.59 15.97 29.64
N ARG A 620 -3.51 16.55 29.14
CA ARG A 620 -3.46 17.10 27.80
C ARG A 620 -3.60 16.03 26.71
N ILE A 621 -2.98 14.85 26.90
CA ILE A 621 -3.14 13.70 26.01
C ILE A 621 -4.62 13.28 25.97
N ALA A 622 -5.28 13.12 27.12
CA ALA A 622 -6.69 12.72 27.19
C ALA A 622 -7.62 13.74 26.53
N ASP A 623 -7.32 15.04 26.69
CA ASP A 623 -8.06 16.10 25.99
C ASP A 623 -7.86 16.01 24.47
N PHE A 624 -6.64 15.74 24.02
CA PHE A 624 -6.34 15.60 22.58
C PHE A 624 -7.00 14.35 21.98
N GLU A 625 -7.03 13.23 22.70
CA GLU A 625 -7.78 12.04 22.30
C GLU A 625 -9.28 12.35 22.13
N ASN A 626 -9.86 13.12 23.06
CA ASN A 626 -11.25 13.55 22.95
C ASN A 626 -11.47 14.50 21.76
N LEU A 627 -10.57 15.43 21.51
CA LEU A 627 -10.67 16.34 20.35
C LEU A 627 -10.52 15.58 19.03
N LEU A 628 -9.62 14.59 18.95
CA LEU A 628 -9.46 13.72 17.79
C LEU A 628 -10.74 12.88 17.55
N TYR A 629 -11.31 12.33 18.62
CA TYR A 629 -12.60 11.62 18.55
C TYR A 629 -13.72 12.52 18.00
N LEU A 630 -13.84 13.75 18.48
CA LEU A 630 -14.86 14.70 18.00
C LEU A 630 -14.67 15.09 16.53
N TYR A 631 -13.42 15.26 16.10
CA TYR A 631 -13.09 15.49 14.70
C TYR A 631 -13.51 14.31 13.83
N ALA A 632 -13.10 13.10 14.19
CA ALA A 632 -13.43 11.89 13.45
C ALA A 632 -14.96 11.64 13.46
N LYS A 633 -15.61 11.81 14.60
CA LYS A 633 -17.07 11.69 14.72
C LYS A 633 -17.82 12.59 13.76
N GLN A 634 -17.38 13.84 13.60
CA GLN A 634 -18.01 14.77 12.64
C GLN A 634 -17.81 14.28 11.20
N TYR A 635 -16.63 13.76 10.86
CA TYR A 635 -16.39 13.19 9.53
C TYR A 635 -17.38 12.07 9.23
N PHE A 636 -17.43 11.05 10.08
CA PHE A 636 -18.28 9.87 9.87
C PHE A 636 -19.76 10.23 9.87
N LYS A 637 -20.19 11.16 10.74
CA LYS A 637 -21.57 11.68 10.77
C LYS A 637 -21.97 12.35 9.46
N VAL A 638 -21.08 13.16 8.86
CA VAL A 638 -21.38 13.85 7.59
C VAL A 638 -21.51 12.83 6.46
N VAL A 639 -20.58 11.88 6.39
CA VAL A 639 -20.59 10.86 5.33
C VAL A 639 -21.78 9.92 5.46
N ASP A 640 -22.06 9.40 6.66
CA ASP A 640 -23.22 8.56 6.95
C ASP A 640 -24.53 9.26 6.60
N GLY A 641 -24.70 10.54 7.01
CA GLY A 641 -25.87 11.34 6.68
C GLY A 641 -26.09 11.53 5.17
N ALA A 642 -25.02 11.72 4.41
CA ALA A 642 -25.09 11.82 2.96
C ALA A 642 -25.42 10.46 2.31
N LEU A 643 -24.82 9.36 2.79
CA LEU A 643 -25.09 8.02 2.31
C LEU A 643 -26.54 7.61 2.57
N ALA A 644 -27.03 7.79 3.79
CA ALA A 644 -28.41 7.47 4.19
C ALA A 644 -29.46 8.24 3.37
N LYS A 645 -29.11 9.44 2.91
CA LYS A 645 -30.01 10.26 2.05
C LYS A 645 -30.22 9.65 0.67
N TYR A 646 -29.16 9.08 0.06
CA TYR A 646 -29.19 8.63 -1.33
C TYR A 646 -29.22 7.11 -1.50
N LEU A 647 -28.62 6.36 -0.59
CA LEU A 647 -28.47 4.91 -0.62
C LEU A 647 -28.83 4.25 0.73
N PRO A 648 -30.06 4.47 1.25
CA PRO A 648 -30.46 4.08 2.61
C PRO A 648 -30.46 2.58 2.89
N ASN A 649 -30.37 1.74 1.87
CA ASN A 649 -30.39 0.27 1.99
C ASN A 649 -29.02 -0.37 1.77
N HIS A 650 -27.97 0.43 1.52
CA HIS A 650 -26.62 -0.06 1.23
C HIS A 650 -25.71 0.16 2.43
N LEU A 651 -24.85 -0.80 2.70
CA LEU A 651 -23.95 -0.75 3.85
C LEU A 651 -22.89 0.38 3.69
N TYR A 652 -22.66 1.11 4.76
CA TYR A 652 -21.51 2.00 4.87
C TYR A 652 -20.28 1.17 5.28
N MET A 653 -19.37 0.97 4.34
CA MET A 653 -18.18 0.13 4.51
C MET A 653 -16.98 0.89 5.10
N GLY A 654 -17.13 2.15 5.51
CA GLY A 654 -16.07 2.96 6.11
C GLY A 654 -15.05 3.47 5.10
N VAL A 655 -13.86 3.80 5.61
CA VAL A 655 -12.80 4.59 4.93
C VAL A 655 -11.56 3.78 4.58
N ARG A 656 -11.60 2.45 4.71
CA ARG A 656 -10.43 1.56 4.53
C ARG A 656 -9.20 2.09 5.25
N PHE A 657 -9.23 1.97 6.57
CA PHE A 657 -8.10 2.38 7.39
C PHE A 657 -6.82 1.68 6.93
N ALA A 658 -5.75 2.45 6.69
CA ALA A 658 -4.44 1.84 6.61
C ALA A 658 -4.07 1.23 7.97
N GLY A 659 -3.47 0.03 7.98
CA GLY A 659 -3.08 -0.63 9.23
C GLY A 659 -2.13 0.20 10.13
N TRP A 660 -1.50 1.21 9.55
CA TRP A 660 -0.66 2.19 10.23
C TRP A 660 -1.39 3.48 10.63
N GLY A 661 -2.65 3.67 10.27
CA GLY A 661 -3.37 4.95 10.36
C GLY A 661 -4.72 4.84 11.03
N MET A 662 -4.86 4.08 12.14
CA MET A 662 -6.12 3.85 12.83
C MET A 662 -6.03 4.09 14.35
N PRO A 663 -5.85 5.34 14.81
CA PRO A 663 -5.84 5.67 16.23
C PRO A 663 -7.16 5.26 16.91
N ALA A 664 -7.09 4.79 18.15
CA ALA A 664 -8.26 4.30 18.88
C ALA A 664 -9.43 5.30 18.95
N PRO A 665 -9.23 6.62 19.18
CA PRO A 665 -10.33 7.59 19.15
C PRO A 665 -11.05 7.65 17.81
N VAL A 666 -10.31 7.48 16.69
CA VAL A 666 -10.87 7.52 15.33
C VAL A 666 -11.67 6.25 15.03
N VAL A 667 -11.12 5.07 15.37
CA VAL A 667 -11.83 3.78 15.23
C VAL A 667 -13.12 3.77 16.06
N LYS A 668 -13.08 4.29 17.29
CA LYS A 668 -14.25 4.45 18.13
C LYS A 668 -15.31 5.37 17.49
N ALA A 669 -14.90 6.48 16.91
CA ALA A 669 -15.82 7.37 16.22
C ALA A 669 -16.43 6.70 14.97
N ALA A 670 -15.62 5.97 14.20
CA ALA A 670 -16.09 5.22 13.03
C ALA A 670 -17.15 4.18 13.42
N SER A 671 -16.93 3.42 14.50
CA SER A 671 -17.84 2.35 14.94
C SER A 671 -19.25 2.83 15.31
N GLU A 672 -19.48 4.12 15.47
CA GLU A 672 -20.81 4.70 15.73
C GLU A 672 -21.63 4.95 14.45
N TYR A 673 -21.03 4.86 13.27
CA TYR A 673 -21.64 5.26 12.00
C TYR A 673 -21.51 4.23 10.89
N VAL A 674 -20.40 3.47 10.84
CA VAL A 674 -20.18 2.49 9.78
C VAL A 674 -20.85 1.15 10.12
N ASP A 675 -21.37 0.46 9.10
CA ASP A 675 -21.94 -0.89 9.27
C ASP A 675 -20.85 -1.96 9.36
N VAL A 676 -19.71 -1.71 8.71
CA VAL A 676 -18.54 -2.61 8.66
C VAL A 676 -17.27 -1.78 8.75
N LEU A 677 -16.37 -2.12 9.68
CA LEU A 677 -15.02 -1.54 9.71
C LEU A 677 -14.18 -2.11 8.58
N SER A 678 -13.57 -1.25 7.78
CA SER A 678 -12.68 -1.67 6.70
C SER A 678 -11.24 -1.28 6.95
N ILE A 679 -10.33 -2.25 6.74
CA ILE A 679 -8.90 -2.10 7.02
C ILE A 679 -8.09 -2.62 5.84
N ASN A 680 -7.11 -1.86 5.36
CA ASN A 680 -6.10 -2.32 4.41
C ASN A 680 -4.92 -2.90 5.20
N LEU A 681 -4.64 -4.19 5.03
CA LEU A 681 -3.68 -4.91 5.87
C LEU A 681 -2.68 -5.71 5.04
N TYR A 682 -1.53 -5.15 4.81
CA TYR A 682 -0.41 -5.78 4.12
C TYR A 682 0.54 -6.44 5.12
N LYS A 683 0.19 -7.68 5.54
CA LYS A 683 0.94 -8.56 6.46
C LYS A 683 0.85 -9.99 5.96
N GLU A 684 1.59 -10.93 6.57
CA GLU A 684 1.50 -12.35 6.17
C GLU A 684 0.17 -13.01 6.60
N GLY A 685 -0.53 -12.46 7.60
CA GLY A 685 -1.84 -12.96 8.05
C GLY A 685 -2.43 -12.15 9.20
N LEU A 686 -3.62 -12.54 9.61
CA LEU A 686 -4.29 -12.00 10.79
C LEU A 686 -3.85 -12.79 12.03
N ILE A 687 -3.13 -12.15 12.93
CA ILE A 687 -2.82 -12.75 14.24
C ILE A 687 -3.85 -12.31 15.26
N PRO A 688 -4.43 -13.25 16.05
CA PRO A 688 -5.59 -12.97 16.91
C PRO A 688 -5.40 -11.79 17.87
N SER A 689 -4.23 -11.68 18.50
CA SER A 689 -3.95 -10.64 19.50
C SER A 689 -4.03 -9.20 18.96
N THR A 690 -3.85 -9.00 17.67
CA THR A 690 -3.95 -7.67 17.04
C THR A 690 -5.41 -7.19 16.91
N TRP A 691 -6.37 -8.12 16.91
CA TRP A 691 -7.78 -7.85 16.62
C TRP A 691 -8.69 -8.01 17.84
N GLU A 692 -8.13 -8.14 19.04
CA GLU A 692 -8.93 -8.27 20.28
C GLU A 692 -9.87 -7.08 20.52
N PHE A 693 -9.52 -5.90 20.05
CA PHE A 693 -10.36 -4.70 20.17
C PHE A 693 -11.72 -4.84 19.47
N LEU A 694 -11.85 -5.70 18.46
CA LEU A 694 -13.12 -5.95 17.80
C LEU A 694 -14.13 -6.63 18.74
N LYS A 695 -13.67 -7.35 19.78
CA LYS A 695 -14.54 -7.89 20.82
C LYS A 695 -15.22 -6.79 21.63
N GLU A 696 -14.49 -5.70 21.89
CA GLU A 696 -15.02 -4.58 22.66
C GLU A 696 -16.03 -3.76 21.85
N LEU A 697 -15.77 -3.60 20.53
CA LEU A 697 -16.65 -2.91 19.62
C LEU A 697 -17.85 -3.76 19.20
N ASP A 698 -17.72 -5.08 19.22
CA ASP A 698 -18.69 -6.10 18.78
C ASP A 698 -19.33 -5.76 17.41
N MET A 699 -18.51 -5.50 16.41
CA MET A 699 -18.94 -5.17 15.05
C MET A 699 -18.12 -5.91 13.99
N PRO A 700 -18.69 -6.11 12.78
CA PRO A 700 -17.98 -6.77 11.69
C PRO A 700 -16.87 -5.92 11.11
N ALA A 701 -15.84 -6.60 10.58
CA ALA A 701 -14.75 -5.97 9.87
C ALA A 701 -14.49 -6.66 8.52
N VAL A 702 -13.88 -5.95 7.59
CA VAL A 702 -13.44 -6.47 6.29
C VAL A 702 -12.02 -6.00 5.98
N ILE A 703 -11.22 -6.88 5.40
CA ILE A 703 -9.95 -6.47 4.81
C ILE A 703 -10.23 -5.86 3.44
N GLY A 704 -10.01 -4.54 3.32
CA GLY A 704 -10.24 -3.81 2.07
C GLY A 704 -9.15 -4.06 1.04
N GLU A 705 -7.89 -4.23 1.49
CA GLU A 705 -6.76 -4.51 0.61
C GLU A 705 -5.71 -5.38 1.30
N TYR A 706 -5.16 -6.34 0.55
CA TYR A 706 -3.98 -7.12 0.88
C TYR A 706 -3.40 -7.74 -0.38
N HIS A 707 -2.11 -8.04 -0.40
CA HIS A 707 -1.49 -8.81 -1.48
C HIS A 707 -0.20 -9.50 -1.06
N PHE A 708 0.22 -10.42 -1.91
CA PHE A 708 1.56 -11.00 -1.98
C PHE A 708 2.04 -10.84 -3.41
N GLY A 709 3.25 -10.34 -3.59
CA GLY A 709 3.82 -10.15 -4.91
C GLY A 709 5.18 -10.84 -5.04
N THR A 710 5.71 -10.88 -6.25
CA THR A 710 7.01 -11.48 -6.53
C THR A 710 7.76 -10.70 -7.59
N THR A 711 9.06 -10.94 -7.73
CA THR A 711 9.86 -10.43 -8.84
C THR A 711 10.05 -11.47 -9.96
N ALA A 712 9.41 -12.64 -9.84
CA ALA A 712 9.61 -13.78 -10.74
C ALA A 712 9.17 -13.51 -12.20
N SER A 713 8.33 -12.51 -12.44
CA SER A 713 7.92 -12.10 -13.79
C SER A 713 8.70 -10.85 -14.30
N GLY A 714 9.90 -10.61 -13.76
CA GLY A 714 10.81 -9.55 -14.20
C GLY A 714 10.50 -8.17 -13.65
N PHE A 715 9.72 -8.08 -12.59
CA PHE A 715 9.47 -6.84 -11.86
C PHE A 715 10.64 -6.48 -10.93
N PHE A 716 10.78 -5.19 -10.65
CA PHE A 716 11.82 -4.68 -9.75
C PHE A 716 11.35 -4.62 -8.30
N HIS A 717 10.05 -4.61 -8.08
CA HIS A 717 9.44 -4.56 -6.76
C HIS A 717 8.33 -5.63 -6.64
N PRO A 718 8.37 -6.46 -5.59
CA PRO A 718 7.38 -7.53 -5.46
C PRO A 718 6.00 -7.04 -4.94
N GLY A 719 5.90 -5.81 -4.44
CA GLY A 719 4.77 -5.33 -3.65
C GLY A 719 5.13 -5.19 -2.17
N LEU A 720 4.12 -4.97 -1.32
CA LEU A 720 4.34 -4.67 0.10
C LEU A 720 4.68 -5.92 0.93
N ILE A 721 4.24 -7.11 0.50
CA ILE A 721 4.63 -8.40 1.07
C ILE A 721 5.12 -9.28 -0.06
N ALA A 722 6.32 -9.82 0.09
CA ALA A 722 6.99 -10.58 -0.96
C ALA A 722 6.86 -12.10 -0.79
N ALA A 723 6.64 -12.75 -1.90
CA ALA A 723 6.77 -14.19 -2.11
C ALA A 723 7.93 -14.48 -3.08
N THR A 724 8.44 -15.69 -3.07
CA THR A 724 9.57 -16.11 -3.92
C THR A 724 9.19 -16.26 -5.40
N ASP A 725 8.00 -16.78 -5.66
CA ASP A 725 7.46 -17.06 -6.98
C ASP A 725 5.93 -17.13 -6.95
N GLN A 726 5.31 -17.50 -8.09
CA GLN A 726 3.85 -17.59 -8.19
C GLN A 726 3.23 -18.70 -7.33
N LYS A 727 3.96 -19.80 -7.05
CA LYS A 727 3.49 -20.87 -6.17
C LYS A 727 3.51 -20.46 -4.71
N ASP A 728 4.53 -19.73 -4.31
CA ASP A 728 4.64 -19.19 -2.96
C ASP A 728 3.61 -18.07 -2.72
N ARG A 729 3.33 -17.22 -3.74
CA ARG A 729 2.19 -16.27 -3.70
C ARG A 729 0.88 -17.00 -3.42
N ALA A 730 0.62 -18.08 -4.15
CA ALA A 730 -0.57 -18.89 -4.01
C ALA A 730 -0.68 -19.54 -2.61
N ARG A 731 0.42 -20.01 -2.05
CA ARG A 731 0.46 -20.54 -0.68
C ARG A 731 0.13 -19.45 0.34
N MET A 732 0.80 -18.30 0.26
CA MET A 732 0.60 -17.17 1.17
C MET A 732 -0.83 -16.62 1.08
N TYR A 733 -1.40 -16.54 -0.13
CA TYR A 733 -2.79 -16.15 -0.35
C TYR A 733 -3.76 -17.08 0.41
N LYS A 734 -3.58 -18.40 0.30
CA LYS A 734 -4.44 -19.35 0.99
C LYS A 734 -4.31 -19.25 2.52
N GLU A 735 -3.09 -19.10 3.04
CA GLU A 735 -2.84 -18.96 4.48
C GLU A 735 -3.44 -17.68 5.04
N TYR A 736 -3.30 -16.56 4.33
CA TYR A 736 -3.93 -15.29 4.69
C TYR A 736 -5.45 -15.42 4.75
N MET A 737 -6.06 -15.92 3.68
CA MET A 737 -7.52 -16.09 3.60
C MET A 737 -8.04 -17.01 4.70
N ARG A 738 -7.33 -18.10 5.02
CA ARG A 738 -7.71 -18.97 6.15
C ARG A 738 -7.69 -18.21 7.46
N SER A 739 -6.69 -17.35 7.70
CA SER A 739 -6.63 -16.52 8.91
C SER A 739 -7.79 -15.51 9.00
N VAL A 740 -8.30 -15.02 7.86
CA VAL A 740 -9.50 -14.15 7.81
C VAL A 740 -10.77 -14.96 8.05
N ILE A 741 -10.93 -16.11 7.39
CA ILE A 741 -12.11 -16.98 7.52
C ILE A 741 -12.28 -17.49 8.95
N ASP A 742 -11.19 -17.83 9.62
CA ASP A 742 -11.16 -18.34 10.99
C ASP A 742 -11.43 -17.26 12.05
N ASN A 743 -11.39 -15.98 11.69
CA ASN A 743 -11.65 -14.89 12.62
C ASN A 743 -13.15 -14.55 12.70
N ASP A 744 -13.72 -14.51 13.90
CA ASP A 744 -15.16 -14.36 14.12
C ASP A 744 -15.72 -12.99 13.65
N TYR A 745 -14.90 -11.97 13.61
CA TYR A 745 -15.30 -10.59 13.29
C TYR A 745 -15.14 -10.23 11.82
N PHE A 746 -14.23 -10.90 11.09
CA PHE A 746 -14.03 -10.56 9.68
C PHE A 746 -15.07 -11.25 8.78
N VAL A 747 -15.72 -10.45 7.94
CA VAL A 747 -16.75 -10.89 7.00
C VAL A 747 -16.22 -11.03 5.57
N GLY A 748 -14.92 -10.83 5.37
CA GLY A 748 -14.28 -11.01 4.07
C GLY A 748 -12.94 -10.31 3.90
N ALA A 749 -12.39 -10.47 2.70
CA ALA A 749 -11.16 -9.80 2.27
C ALA A 749 -11.12 -9.58 0.76
N HIS A 750 -10.51 -8.46 0.34
CA HIS A 750 -10.34 -8.08 -1.06
C HIS A 750 -8.87 -8.02 -1.42
N TRP A 751 -8.48 -8.83 -2.39
CA TRP A 751 -7.12 -8.85 -2.93
C TRP A 751 -6.82 -7.58 -3.74
N PHE A 752 -5.73 -6.90 -3.50
CA PHE A 752 -5.24 -5.78 -4.29
C PHE A 752 -4.01 -6.23 -5.08
N GLN A 753 -4.11 -6.42 -6.40
CA GLN A 753 -5.16 -6.00 -7.32
C GLN A 753 -5.40 -7.03 -8.44
N TYR A 754 -6.28 -6.74 -9.41
CA TYR A 754 -6.63 -7.65 -10.50
C TYR A 754 -5.53 -7.75 -11.56
N ILE A 755 -5.00 -6.62 -12.03
CA ILE A 755 -4.01 -6.50 -13.09
C ILE A 755 -2.65 -6.19 -12.48
N ASP A 756 -1.57 -6.78 -12.98
CA ASP A 756 -0.22 -6.34 -12.63
C ASP A 756 -0.03 -4.86 -12.93
N SER A 757 0.71 -4.19 -12.09
CA SER A 757 1.13 -2.81 -12.39
C SER A 757 2.02 -2.77 -13.64
N PRO A 758 2.13 -1.65 -14.37
CA PRO A 758 3.18 -1.49 -15.37
C PRO A 758 4.56 -1.66 -14.74
N ILE A 759 5.46 -2.39 -15.39
CA ILE A 759 6.82 -2.61 -14.88
C ILE A 759 7.58 -1.29 -14.68
N THR A 760 7.22 -0.27 -15.46
CA THR A 760 7.75 1.10 -15.39
C THR A 760 7.00 2.01 -14.43
N GLY A 761 6.12 1.44 -13.60
CA GLY A 761 5.32 2.15 -12.61
C GLY A 761 4.00 2.72 -13.15
N ARG A 762 2.97 2.65 -12.32
CA ARG A 762 1.70 3.34 -12.57
C ARG A 762 1.94 4.84 -12.68
N ALA A 763 1.26 5.50 -13.61
CA ALA A 763 1.51 6.92 -13.88
C ALA A 763 1.21 7.84 -12.68
N TYR A 764 0.25 7.48 -11.81
CA TYR A 764 -0.11 8.30 -10.67
C TYR A 764 0.89 8.21 -9.50
N ASP A 765 1.27 7.01 -9.08
CA ASP A 765 2.00 6.76 -7.83
C ASP A 765 3.28 5.90 -7.98
N GLY A 766 3.61 5.51 -9.20
CA GLY A 766 4.83 4.77 -9.51
C GLY A 766 4.83 3.31 -9.05
N GLU A 767 3.71 2.75 -8.58
CA GLU A 767 3.66 1.34 -8.21
C GLU A 767 3.95 0.44 -9.41
N ASN A 768 4.90 -0.47 -9.23
CA ASN A 768 5.37 -1.40 -10.26
C ASN A 768 5.39 -2.85 -9.71
N TYR A 769 4.25 -3.31 -9.20
CA TYR A 769 4.11 -4.55 -8.48
C TYR A 769 3.61 -5.70 -9.35
N ASN A 770 4.21 -6.89 -9.20
CA ASN A 770 3.65 -8.14 -9.71
C ASN A 770 2.70 -8.74 -8.67
N VAL A 771 1.51 -8.20 -8.60
CA VAL A 771 0.46 -8.58 -7.64
C VAL A 771 -0.87 -8.94 -8.31
N GLY A 772 -0.94 -8.87 -9.64
CA GLY A 772 -2.13 -9.18 -10.41
C GLY A 772 -2.55 -10.64 -10.34
N PHE A 773 -3.83 -10.91 -10.55
CA PHE A 773 -4.32 -12.23 -10.95
C PHE A 773 -4.09 -12.46 -12.45
N VAL A 774 -3.95 -11.36 -13.19
CA VAL A 774 -3.57 -11.36 -14.62
C VAL A 774 -2.36 -10.47 -14.87
N THR A 775 -1.57 -10.84 -15.88
CA THR A 775 -0.41 -10.07 -16.33
C THR A 775 -0.83 -8.77 -17.04
N VAL A 776 0.12 -7.91 -17.37
CA VAL A 776 -0.08 -6.75 -18.25
C VAL A 776 -0.58 -7.12 -19.66
N ALA A 777 -0.40 -8.38 -20.07
CA ALA A 777 -0.96 -8.93 -21.31
C ALA A 777 -2.30 -9.64 -21.12
N ASP A 778 -2.95 -9.44 -19.98
CA ASP A 778 -4.23 -10.07 -19.62
C ASP A 778 -4.20 -11.62 -19.69
N VAL A 779 -3.08 -12.22 -19.30
CA VAL A 779 -2.90 -13.67 -19.16
C VAL A 779 -2.99 -14.04 -17.67
N PRO A 780 -3.90 -14.95 -17.27
CA PRO A 780 -4.06 -15.32 -15.87
C PRO A 780 -2.90 -16.16 -15.31
N TYR A 781 -2.56 -15.95 -14.04
CA TYR A 781 -1.60 -16.77 -13.30
C TYR A 781 -2.26 -18.04 -12.77
N ASN A 782 -1.99 -19.21 -13.39
CA ASN A 782 -2.64 -20.48 -13.06
C ASN A 782 -2.52 -20.85 -11.58
N ALA A 783 -1.34 -20.67 -10.95
CA ALA A 783 -1.14 -20.96 -9.53
C ALA A 783 -2.08 -20.16 -8.62
N MET A 784 -2.32 -18.88 -8.95
CA MET A 784 -3.23 -18.01 -8.20
C MET A 784 -4.69 -18.41 -8.40
N ILE A 785 -5.07 -18.81 -9.62
CA ILE A 785 -6.42 -19.28 -9.92
C ILE A 785 -6.73 -20.56 -9.14
N ASP A 786 -5.83 -21.53 -9.16
CA ASP A 786 -6.02 -22.81 -8.47
C ASP A 786 -6.17 -22.58 -6.95
N ALA A 787 -5.32 -21.70 -6.38
CA ALA A 787 -5.42 -21.32 -4.99
C ALA A 787 -6.73 -20.58 -4.65
N ALA A 788 -7.21 -19.71 -5.56
CA ALA A 788 -8.47 -19.00 -5.37
C ALA A 788 -9.66 -19.99 -5.40
N ARG A 789 -9.69 -20.91 -6.34
CA ARG A 789 -10.74 -21.95 -6.41
C ARG A 789 -10.77 -22.82 -5.16
N GLU A 790 -9.60 -23.25 -4.68
CA GLU A 790 -9.47 -24.05 -3.45
C GLU A 790 -10.03 -23.28 -2.25
N ILE A 791 -9.47 -22.10 -1.95
CA ILE A 791 -9.83 -21.36 -0.74
C ILE A 791 -11.27 -20.84 -0.78
N ASN A 792 -11.74 -20.37 -1.93
CA ASN A 792 -13.12 -19.92 -2.08
C ASN A 792 -14.13 -21.07 -1.95
N GLY A 793 -13.74 -22.30 -2.31
CA GLY A 793 -14.52 -23.51 -2.08
C GLY A 793 -14.65 -23.87 -0.59
N GLU A 794 -13.61 -23.58 0.22
CA GLU A 794 -13.57 -23.91 1.65
C GLU A 794 -14.38 -22.93 2.53
N ILE A 795 -14.63 -21.69 2.11
CA ILE A 795 -15.08 -20.57 2.95
C ILE A 795 -16.17 -20.97 3.93
N TYR A 796 -17.30 -21.44 3.45
CA TYR A 796 -18.47 -21.65 4.31
C TYR A 796 -18.35 -22.90 5.16
N GLN A 797 -17.80 -23.98 4.61
CA GLN A 797 -17.56 -25.21 5.38
C GLN A 797 -16.53 -24.98 6.50
N ARG A 798 -15.45 -24.23 6.20
CA ARG A 798 -14.42 -23.90 7.19
C ARG A 798 -14.99 -23.00 8.30
N ARG A 799 -15.76 -21.97 7.93
CA ARG A 799 -16.29 -21.01 8.88
C ARG A 799 -17.41 -21.55 9.77
N PHE A 800 -18.30 -22.40 9.23
CA PHE A 800 -19.54 -22.81 9.87
C PHE A 800 -19.78 -24.32 9.92
N GLY A 801 -18.98 -25.15 9.25
CA GLY A 801 -19.28 -26.56 8.99
C GLY A 801 -19.59 -27.43 10.19
N ASP A 802 -19.00 -27.17 11.36
CA ASP A 802 -19.20 -27.93 12.58
C ASP A 802 -20.33 -27.39 13.47
N GLU A 803 -20.63 -26.09 13.40
CA GLU A 803 -21.64 -25.44 14.26
C GLU A 803 -23.07 -25.66 13.76
N ILE A 804 -23.29 -25.73 12.47
CA ILE A 804 -24.64 -25.86 11.87
C ILE A 804 -25.17 -27.29 11.90
N LYS A 805 -24.30 -28.29 12.10
CA LYS A 805 -24.73 -29.70 12.26
C LYS A 805 -25.42 -29.97 13.62
N THR A 806 -25.26 -29.07 14.58
CA THR A 806 -25.84 -29.23 15.94
C THR A 806 -27.26 -28.66 16.08
N GLU A 807 -27.75 -27.88 15.09
CA GLU A 807 -29.09 -27.28 15.12
C GLU A 807 -30.14 -28.00 14.26
N LYS A 808 -29.80 -29.14 13.65
CA LYS A 808 -30.70 -30.04 12.93
C LYS A 808 -31.02 -31.24 13.82
#